data_4de0cf4d61f4717ee71ea1c028eb103d
#
_entry.id   4de0cf4d61f4717ee71ea1c028eb103d
#
_cell.length_a   1.000
_cell.length_b   1.000
_cell.length_c   1.000
_cell.angle_alpha   90.00
_cell.angle_beta   90.00
_cell.angle_gamma   90.00
#
_symmetry.space_group_name_H-M   'P 1'
#
loop_
_entity.id
_entity.type
_entity.pdbx_description
1 polymer ?
#
loop_
_entity_poly.entity_id
_entity_poly.type
_entity_poly.pdbx_seq_one_letter_code
_entity_poly.pdbx_strand_id
1 'polypeptide(L)'
;MKKHYHILAFFFCITSMMGQVVLRKAEVHFRDLAYTEAAKEYEEYLQKEKNPKPEILLNAAEANYYIGNTGAAMRCYEKAFTKQPVLFKEEQFNRYVLSLRGEQRYTAADELLWQHFAGNDAVLKTLTQQKQHLDSLNKKSLKYKLQNLAINTNKSDFGVAFYGKKVVYASAKDTVRDGAKTYSWNAQPYLSLYVAERNADGSFGTEKEFLKSAQTDYHNAAAAFSPDLKRVFVSVNNVSKTKRLQNDKAGTNNVQIVYGTVVGEQLTKKALASFNSADYSTGQPAVSADGNWLFFVSDMPGGFGGTDIYVAPLYSDGKIGKPVNLGDTINTKGNEMFPFATATALYFSSDGHYGLGGLDVFVSKMDGNAFTSPQNSNGGNIFSLPQNLGKPVNSNRDDFAYVTSSDGKYTYLSSNREGGKGDDDIYYLTEEEKACEKIITGVVTDKKSGQPVEGVEVTVTVGETKFAEITKTDGSYTITISCESTAIVSAKKEGYTTGNPDKDGNINLDAYTDFVIKGERGMEMIDINPIYFDFDQYYITPLAAKELDKVVYVMEKFPNVVIKIESHTDSRGKDDYNLSLSDDRAKSTYSYIVSKGIDPKRIESVKGYGETRLLNKCSNGIDCTEDEHQLNRRS
;
A
#
# COMPACT_ATOMS: atom_id res chain seq x y z
N MET A 1 -50.53 23.47 -46.16
CA MET A 1 -50.18 23.01 -44.79
C MET A 1 -50.43 21.50 -44.53
N LYS A 2 -51.36 20.80 -45.18
CA LYS A 2 -51.59 19.37 -44.92
C LYS A 2 -50.50 18.39 -45.38
N LYS A 3 -49.69 18.70 -46.39
CA LYS A 3 -48.62 17.82 -46.88
C LYS A 3 -47.38 17.71 -45.96
N HIS A 4 -47.11 18.70 -45.13
CA HIS A 4 -45.95 18.67 -44.24
C HIS A 4 -46.19 17.83 -42.97
N TYR A 5 -47.44 17.67 -42.52
CA TYR A 5 -47.78 16.81 -41.40
C TYR A 5 -47.63 15.31 -41.69
N HIS A 6 -47.84 14.87 -42.92
CA HIS A 6 -47.67 13.47 -43.30
C HIS A 6 -46.19 13.06 -43.39
N ILE A 7 -45.30 13.96 -43.80
CA ILE A 7 -43.84 13.72 -43.84
C ILE A 7 -43.28 13.66 -42.45
N LEU A 8 -43.69 14.54 -41.53
CA LEU A 8 -43.24 14.49 -40.12
C LEU A 8 -43.76 13.24 -39.42
N ALA A 9 -45.00 12.82 -39.60
CA ALA A 9 -45.56 11.61 -39.02
C ALA A 9 -44.88 10.33 -39.56
N PHE A 10 -44.52 10.31 -40.87
CA PHE A 10 -43.79 9.18 -41.47
C PHE A 10 -42.36 9.08 -40.94
N PHE A 11 -41.64 10.19 -40.77
CA PHE A 11 -40.31 10.22 -40.17
C PHE A 11 -40.38 9.78 -38.67
N PHE A 12 -41.40 10.18 -37.92
CA PHE A 12 -41.58 9.78 -36.52
C PHE A 12 -41.90 8.29 -36.40
N CYS A 13 -42.67 7.70 -37.35
CA CYS A 13 -42.91 6.26 -37.39
C CYS A 13 -41.65 5.45 -37.73
N ILE A 14 -40.83 5.92 -38.65
CA ILE A 14 -39.59 5.23 -39.05
C ILE A 14 -38.57 5.25 -37.90
N THR A 15 -38.40 6.36 -37.20
CA THR A 15 -37.48 6.46 -36.04
C THR A 15 -37.95 5.62 -34.85
N SER A 16 -39.25 5.55 -34.61
CA SER A 16 -39.82 4.68 -33.57
C SER A 16 -39.67 3.18 -33.93
N MET A 17 -39.86 2.80 -35.18
CA MET A 17 -39.64 1.43 -35.66
C MET A 17 -38.15 1.02 -35.56
N MET A 18 -37.23 1.91 -35.94
CA MET A 18 -35.78 1.65 -35.77
C MET A 18 -35.38 1.47 -34.30
N GLY A 19 -35.91 2.27 -33.38
CA GLY A 19 -35.67 2.12 -31.93
C GLY A 19 -36.11 0.77 -31.39
N GLN A 20 -37.30 0.29 -31.80
CA GLN A 20 -37.83 -1.02 -31.41
C GLN A 20 -37.00 -2.20 -31.92
N VAL A 21 -36.43 -2.09 -33.15
CA VAL A 21 -35.53 -3.12 -33.70
C VAL A 21 -34.23 -3.22 -32.91
N VAL A 22 -33.65 -2.09 -32.54
CA VAL A 22 -32.40 -2.05 -31.71
C VAL A 22 -32.68 -2.64 -30.34
N LEU A 23 -33.76 -2.24 -29.67
CA LEU A 23 -34.16 -2.80 -28.38
C LEU A 23 -34.34 -4.32 -28.43
N ARG A 24 -35.02 -4.85 -29.44
CA ARG A 24 -35.21 -6.30 -29.57
C ARG A 24 -33.88 -7.06 -29.73
N LYS A 25 -32.92 -6.48 -30.43
CA LYS A 25 -31.58 -7.08 -30.55
C LYS A 25 -30.87 -7.07 -29.19
N ALA A 26 -30.89 -5.94 -28.49
CA ALA A 26 -30.31 -5.83 -27.14
C ALA A 26 -30.90 -6.88 -26.17
N GLU A 27 -32.22 -7.08 -26.18
CA GLU A 27 -32.89 -8.09 -25.35
C GLU A 27 -32.50 -9.52 -25.73
N VAL A 28 -32.29 -9.81 -27.01
CA VAL A 28 -31.78 -11.11 -27.48
C VAL A 28 -30.37 -11.34 -27.01
N HIS A 29 -29.45 -10.39 -27.23
CA HIS A 29 -28.07 -10.51 -26.79
C HIS A 29 -27.96 -10.59 -25.27
N PHE A 30 -28.76 -9.83 -24.54
CA PHE A 30 -28.81 -9.90 -23.07
C PHE A 30 -29.25 -11.29 -22.57
N ARG A 31 -30.32 -11.83 -23.15
CA ARG A 31 -30.79 -13.19 -22.82
C ARG A 31 -29.75 -14.26 -23.15
N ASP A 32 -29.02 -14.08 -24.24
CA ASP A 32 -27.99 -15.01 -24.70
C ASP A 32 -26.62 -14.74 -24.03
N LEU A 33 -26.59 -13.92 -22.95
CA LEU A 33 -25.42 -13.53 -22.13
C LEU A 33 -24.28 -12.88 -22.95
N ALA A 34 -24.59 -12.31 -24.11
CA ALA A 34 -23.66 -11.56 -24.95
C ALA A 34 -23.66 -10.08 -24.50
N TYR A 35 -23.06 -9.83 -23.32
CA TYR A 35 -23.23 -8.55 -22.64
C TYR A 35 -22.53 -7.39 -23.35
N THR A 36 -21.42 -7.62 -24.02
CA THR A 36 -20.76 -6.58 -24.83
C THR A 36 -21.67 -6.05 -25.92
N GLU A 37 -22.34 -6.94 -26.66
CA GLU A 37 -23.27 -6.54 -27.72
C GLU A 37 -24.54 -5.94 -27.14
N ALA A 38 -25.07 -6.54 -26.06
CA ALA A 38 -26.27 -6.03 -25.39
C ALA A 38 -26.05 -4.61 -24.87
N ALA A 39 -24.94 -4.32 -24.17
CA ALA A 39 -24.63 -3.01 -23.62
C ALA A 39 -24.58 -1.94 -24.73
N LYS A 40 -23.90 -2.24 -25.84
CA LYS A 40 -23.81 -1.34 -26.99
C LYS A 40 -25.19 -1.01 -27.57
N GLU A 41 -26.05 -2.01 -27.77
CA GLU A 41 -27.37 -1.84 -28.35
C GLU A 41 -28.35 -1.16 -27.38
N TYR A 42 -28.27 -1.46 -26.06
CA TYR A 42 -29.02 -0.71 -25.07
C TYR A 42 -28.62 0.76 -25.05
N GLU A 43 -27.34 1.07 -25.14
CA GLU A 43 -26.87 2.46 -25.18
C GLU A 43 -27.42 3.19 -26.43
N GLU A 44 -27.37 2.56 -27.62
CA GLU A 44 -27.95 3.11 -28.85
C GLU A 44 -29.47 3.39 -28.69
N TYR A 45 -30.20 2.48 -28.05
CA TYR A 45 -31.62 2.67 -27.77
C TYR A 45 -31.86 3.83 -26.79
N LEU A 46 -31.12 3.89 -25.69
CA LEU A 46 -31.27 4.89 -24.64
C LEU A 46 -30.90 6.31 -25.11
N GLN A 47 -30.06 6.47 -26.13
CA GLN A 47 -29.79 7.77 -26.76
C GLN A 47 -31.02 8.33 -27.49
N LYS A 48 -31.92 7.46 -27.99
CA LYS A 48 -33.09 7.82 -28.78
C LYS A 48 -34.37 7.89 -27.94
N GLU A 49 -34.46 7.08 -26.88
CA GLU A 49 -35.64 6.97 -26.00
C GLU A 49 -35.50 7.89 -24.78
N LYS A 50 -36.33 8.94 -24.72
CA LYS A 50 -36.27 9.93 -23.62
C LYS A 50 -36.88 9.42 -22.29
N ASN A 51 -37.76 8.46 -22.34
CA ASN A 51 -38.43 7.93 -21.16
C ASN A 51 -38.47 6.39 -21.16
N PRO A 52 -37.30 5.74 -21.09
CA PRO A 52 -37.23 4.28 -21.12
C PRO A 52 -37.92 3.66 -19.90
N LYS A 53 -38.46 2.46 -20.08
CA LYS A 53 -39.07 1.68 -18.96
C LYS A 53 -37.98 1.28 -17.94
N PRO A 54 -38.34 1.17 -16.66
CA PRO A 54 -37.40 0.77 -15.61
C PRO A 54 -36.70 -0.57 -15.87
N GLU A 55 -37.42 -1.55 -16.44
CA GLU A 55 -36.88 -2.88 -16.74
C GLU A 55 -35.81 -2.82 -17.82
N ILE A 56 -35.97 -1.95 -18.82
CA ILE A 56 -34.96 -1.75 -19.89
C ILE A 56 -33.72 -1.08 -19.30
N LEU A 57 -33.90 -0.07 -18.43
CA LEU A 57 -32.78 0.56 -17.71
C LEU A 57 -32.03 -0.44 -16.85
N LEU A 58 -32.77 -1.33 -16.16
CA LEU A 58 -32.18 -2.37 -15.32
C LEU A 58 -31.35 -3.37 -16.14
N ASN A 59 -31.91 -3.87 -17.27
CA ASN A 59 -31.16 -4.76 -18.16
C ASN A 59 -29.94 -4.08 -18.79
N ALA A 60 -30.05 -2.80 -19.16
CA ALA A 60 -28.92 -2.02 -19.64
C ALA A 60 -27.83 -1.84 -18.56
N ALA A 61 -28.25 -1.64 -17.30
CA ALA A 61 -27.34 -1.55 -16.18
C ALA A 61 -26.60 -2.88 -15.96
N GLU A 62 -27.33 -4.00 -15.93
CA GLU A 62 -26.77 -5.34 -15.80
C GLU A 62 -25.76 -5.66 -16.92
N ALA A 63 -26.12 -5.38 -18.18
CA ALA A 63 -25.21 -5.60 -19.30
C ALA A 63 -23.91 -4.81 -19.18
N ASN A 64 -23.99 -3.53 -18.77
CA ASN A 64 -22.83 -2.68 -18.53
C ASN A 64 -22.01 -3.13 -17.30
N TYR A 65 -22.67 -3.58 -16.24
CA TYR A 65 -22.00 -4.10 -15.05
C TYR A 65 -21.12 -5.30 -15.38
N TYR A 66 -21.68 -6.28 -16.11
CA TYR A 66 -21.00 -7.54 -16.46
C TYR A 66 -19.81 -7.36 -17.40
N ILE A 67 -19.67 -6.22 -18.09
CA ILE A 67 -18.49 -5.88 -18.89
C ILE A 67 -17.58 -4.84 -18.23
N GLY A 68 -17.75 -4.58 -16.93
CA GLY A 68 -16.91 -3.66 -16.15
C GLY A 68 -17.15 -2.17 -16.43
N ASN A 69 -18.19 -1.79 -17.22
CA ASN A 69 -18.53 -0.39 -17.48
C ASN A 69 -19.35 0.20 -16.33
N THR A 70 -18.71 0.37 -15.18
CA THR A 70 -19.34 0.79 -13.92
C THR A 70 -20.06 2.13 -14.04
N GLY A 71 -19.51 3.09 -14.81
CA GLY A 71 -20.12 4.40 -14.98
C GLY A 71 -21.46 4.36 -15.74
N ALA A 72 -21.56 3.55 -16.81
CA ALA A 72 -22.81 3.36 -17.52
C ALA A 72 -23.79 2.53 -16.70
N ALA A 73 -23.33 1.48 -16.03
CA ALA A 73 -24.15 0.67 -15.12
C ALA A 73 -24.76 1.54 -14.02
N MET A 74 -23.95 2.31 -13.28
CA MET A 74 -24.40 3.22 -12.24
C MET A 74 -25.50 4.17 -12.71
N ARG A 75 -25.29 4.85 -13.85
CA ARG A 75 -26.29 5.79 -14.40
C ARG A 75 -27.61 5.12 -14.73
N CYS A 76 -27.57 3.90 -15.26
CA CYS A 76 -28.76 3.14 -15.58
C CYS A 76 -29.47 2.62 -14.32
N TYR A 77 -28.73 2.09 -13.35
CA TYR A 77 -29.28 1.68 -12.04
C TYR A 77 -29.91 2.85 -11.31
N GLU A 78 -29.24 4.01 -11.21
CA GLU A 78 -29.75 5.20 -10.54
C GLU A 78 -31.10 5.64 -11.14
N LYS A 79 -31.21 5.67 -12.47
CA LYS A 79 -32.47 5.99 -13.16
C LYS A 79 -33.56 4.94 -12.94
N ALA A 80 -33.21 3.66 -12.99
CA ALA A 80 -34.15 2.57 -12.75
C ALA A 80 -34.65 2.59 -11.31
N PHE A 81 -33.73 2.74 -10.33
CA PHE A 81 -34.06 2.78 -8.90
C PHE A 81 -34.93 3.97 -8.54
N THR A 82 -34.62 5.16 -9.07
CA THR A 82 -35.43 6.37 -8.86
C THR A 82 -36.87 6.20 -9.39
N LYS A 83 -37.03 5.49 -10.53
CA LYS A 83 -38.37 5.26 -11.10
C LYS A 83 -39.15 4.18 -10.36
N GLN A 84 -38.50 3.09 -9.97
CA GLN A 84 -39.18 1.93 -9.40
C GLN A 84 -38.22 1.08 -8.52
N PRO A 85 -37.97 1.49 -7.27
CA PRO A 85 -37.06 0.77 -6.36
C PRO A 85 -37.45 -0.69 -6.13
N VAL A 86 -38.73 -0.97 -6.06
CA VAL A 86 -39.29 -2.32 -5.81
C VAL A 86 -38.97 -3.34 -6.92
N LEU A 87 -38.50 -2.91 -8.06
CA LEU A 87 -38.07 -3.78 -9.16
C LEU A 87 -36.74 -4.52 -8.85
N PHE A 88 -35.94 -3.95 -7.96
CA PHE A 88 -34.62 -4.49 -7.67
C PHE A 88 -34.67 -5.71 -6.76
N LYS A 89 -34.11 -6.81 -7.24
CA LYS A 89 -33.75 -7.95 -6.39
C LYS A 89 -32.48 -7.62 -5.60
N GLU A 90 -32.20 -8.39 -4.55
CA GLU A 90 -31.04 -8.21 -3.69
C GLU A 90 -29.72 -8.14 -4.48
N GLU A 91 -29.54 -9.05 -5.44
CA GLU A 91 -28.33 -9.08 -6.29
C GLU A 91 -28.17 -7.81 -7.14
N GLN A 92 -29.28 -7.28 -7.70
CA GLN A 92 -29.28 -6.07 -8.51
C GLN A 92 -29.06 -4.83 -7.65
N PHE A 93 -29.61 -4.83 -6.44
CA PHE A 93 -29.34 -3.80 -5.46
C PHE A 93 -27.85 -3.77 -5.09
N ASN A 94 -27.24 -4.93 -4.80
CA ASN A 94 -25.82 -5.03 -4.52
C ASN A 94 -24.98 -4.51 -5.69
N ARG A 95 -25.27 -4.92 -6.94
CA ARG A 95 -24.56 -4.42 -8.13
C ARG A 95 -24.70 -2.92 -8.33
N TYR A 96 -25.83 -2.32 -7.96
CA TYR A 96 -25.97 -0.86 -7.96
C TYR A 96 -25.04 -0.21 -6.93
N VAL A 97 -24.98 -0.73 -5.70
CA VAL A 97 -24.02 -0.25 -4.68
C VAL A 97 -22.58 -0.37 -5.15
N LEU A 98 -22.20 -1.52 -5.72
CA LEU A 98 -20.85 -1.76 -6.26
C LEU A 98 -20.54 -0.82 -7.43
N SER A 99 -21.52 -0.52 -8.30
CA SER A 99 -21.33 0.46 -9.38
C SER A 99 -21.08 1.88 -8.86
N LEU A 100 -21.73 2.27 -7.75
CA LEU A 100 -21.43 3.54 -7.07
C LEU A 100 -20.00 3.56 -6.52
N ARG A 101 -19.53 2.47 -5.92
CA ARG A 101 -18.16 2.34 -5.43
C ARG A 101 -17.16 2.33 -6.58
N GLY A 102 -17.46 1.65 -7.68
CA GLY A 102 -16.67 1.66 -8.91
C GLY A 102 -16.40 3.06 -9.46
N GLU A 103 -17.36 3.97 -9.27
CA GLU A 103 -17.25 5.39 -9.60
C GLU A 103 -16.81 6.26 -8.39
N GLN A 104 -16.28 5.65 -7.34
CA GLN A 104 -15.77 6.27 -6.11
C GLN A 104 -16.82 7.11 -5.34
N ARG A 105 -18.12 6.88 -5.59
CA ARG A 105 -19.23 7.53 -4.89
C ARG A 105 -19.53 6.83 -3.56
N TYR A 106 -18.50 6.67 -2.73
CA TYR A 106 -18.55 5.88 -1.48
C TYR A 106 -19.63 6.33 -0.50
N THR A 107 -19.80 7.65 -0.33
CA THR A 107 -20.82 8.21 0.58
C THR A 107 -22.21 7.79 0.12
N ALA A 108 -22.54 7.92 -1.16
CA ALA A 108 -23.84 7.56 -1.70
C ALA A 108 -24.07 6.03 -1.60
N ALA A 109 -23.05 5.22 -1.84
CA ALA A 109 -23.11 3.77 -1.66
C ALA A 109 -23.39 3.39 -0.21
N ASP A 110 -22.72 4.03 0.75
CA ASP A 110 -22.93 3.79 2.18
C ASP A 110 -24.34 4.20 2.61
N GLU A 111 -24.80 5.40 2.25
CA GLU A 111 -26.14 5.88 2.55
C GLU A 111 -27.21 4.90 2.05
N LEU A 112 -27.04 4.41 0.82
CA LEU A 112 -27.96 3.45 0.22
C LEU A 112 -27.99 2.12 0.99
N LEU A 113 -26.80 1.58 1.37
CA LEU A 113 -26.67 0.37 2.18
C LEU A 113 -27.31 0.51 3.55
N TRP A 114 -27.01 1.60 4.28
CA TRP A 114 -27.55 1.83 5.62
C TRP A 114 -29.07 2.01 5.60
N GLN A 115 -29.61 2.65 4.57
CA GLN A 115 -31.07 2.74 4.37
C GLN A 115 -31.70 1.39 4.06
N HIS A 116 -31.10 0.58 3.21
CA HIS A 116 -31.62 -0.75 2.82
C HIS A 116 -31.67 -1.69 4.02
N PHE A 117 -30.65 -1.71 4.86
CA PHE A 117 -30.59 -2.57 6.04
C PHE A 117 -31.14 -1.90 7.31
N ALA A 118 -31.84 -0.76 7.21
CA ALA A 118 -32.45 -0.10 8.36
C ALA A 118 -33.38 -1.07 9.11
N GLY A 119 -33.14 -1.23 10.43
CA GLY A 119 -33.88 -2.18 11.27
C GLY A 119 -33.27 -3.59 11.34
N ASN A 120 -32.17 -3.87 10.62
CA ASN A 120 -31.38 -5.11 10.78
C ASN A 120 -30.08 -4.83 11.51
N ASP A 121 -30.15 -4.72 12.84
CA ASP A 121 -29.02 -4.33 13.69
C ASP A 121 -27.80 -5.28 13.56
N ALA A 122 -28.03 -6.56 13.29
CA ALA A 122 -26.95 -7.53 13.14
C ALA A 122 -26.12 -7.26 11.88
N VAL A 123 -26.76 -7.02 10.74
CA VAL A 123 -26.10 -6.67 9.48
C VAL A 123 -25.41 -5.32 9.60
N LEU A 124 -26.09 -4.29 10.13
CA LEU A 124 -25.52 -2.96 10.29
C LEU A 124 -24.29 -2.96 11.20
N LYS A 125 -24.28 -3.77 12.27
CA LYS A 125 -23.13 -3.96 13.14
C LYS A 125 -21.93 -4.53 12.37
N THR A 126 -22.13 -5.57 11.59
CA THR A 126 -21.09 -6.20 10.77
C THR A 126 -20.52 -5.22 9.75
N LEU A 127 -21.37 -4.54 8.98
CA LEU A 127 -20.96 -3.52 8.01
C LEU A 127 -20.15 -2.39 8.67
N THR A 128 -20.60 -1.93 9.84
CA THR A 128 -19.91 -0.89 10.61
C THR A 128 -18.51 -1.34 11.04
N GLN A 129 -18.38 -2.57 11.54
CA GLN A 129 -17.08 -3.13 11.94
C GLN A 129 -16.12 -3.26 10.75
N GLN A 130 -16.60 -3.77 9.61
CA GLN A 130 -15.80 -3.90 8.39
C GLN A 130 -15.38 -2.53 7.84
N LYS A 131 -16.29 -1.54 7.84
CA LYS A 131 -15.97 -0.16 7.45
C LYS A 131 -14.92 0.45 8.36
N GLN A 132 -15.07 0.34 9.69
CA GLN A 132 -14.10 0.87 10.66
C GLN A 132 -12.71 0.25 10.47
N HIS A 133 -12.65 -1.05 10.19
CA HIS A 133 -11.40 -1.74 9.88
C HIS A 133 -10.76 -1.12 8.63
N LEU A 134 -11.49 -1.00 7.53
CA LEU A 134 -11.01 -0.44 6.26
C LEU A 134 -10.55 1.02 6.43
N ASP A 135 -11.31 1.85 7.15
CA ASP A 135 -10.94 3.23 7.46
C ASP A 135 -9.65 3.30 8.30
N SER A 136 -9.42 2.31 9.19
CA SER A 136 -8.19 2.21 9.98
C SER A 136 -6.96 1.87 9.14
N LEU A 137 -7.12 1.01 8.13
CA LEU A 137 -6.05 0.67 7.17
C LEU A 137 -5.64 1.87 6.32
N ASN A 138 -6.62 2.64 5.85
CA ASN A 138 -6.38 3.82 5.04
C ASN A 138 -5.60 4.93 5.80
N LYS A 139 -5.65 4.92 7.13
CA LYS A 139 -4.85 5.82 7.99
C LYS A 139 -3.42 5.32 8.22
N LYS A 140 -3.19 4.02 8.12
CA LYS A 140 -1.86 3.42 8.24
C LYS A 140 -1.27 3.30 6.84
N SER A 141 -0.41 4.22 6.45
CA SER A 141 0.27 4.13 5.15
C SER A 141 1.25 2.94 5.12
N LEU A 142 0.75 1.73 4.95
CA LEU A 142 1.56 0.62 4.46
C LEU A 142 1.82 0.91 2.98
N LYS A 143 3.07 1.10 2.62
CA LYS A 143 3.46 1.35 1.23
C LYS A 143 3.72 0.01 0.56
N TYR A 144 2.68 -0.54 -0.05
CA TYR A 144 2.86 -1.59 -1.04
C TYR A 144 3.08 -0.95 -2.42
N LYS A 145 3.95 -1.53 -3.19
CA LYS A 145 4.12 -1.23 -4.61
C LYS A 145 3.46 -2.30 -5.43
N LEU A 146 2.56 -1.90 -6.31
CA LEU A 146 1.97 -2.78 -7.32
C LEU A 146 2.66 -2.58 -8.66
N GLN A 147 3.11 -3.67 -9.23
CA GLN A 147 3.71 -3.69 -10.56
C GLN A 147 2.82 -4.49 -11.51
N ASN A 148 2.29 -3.85 -12.56
CA ASN A 148 1.64 -4.55 -13.65
C ASN A 148 2.69 -5.36 -14.41
N LEU A 149 2.49 -6.67 -14.55
CA LEU A 149 3.51 -7.53 -15.12
C LEU A 149 3.62 -7.37 -16.64
N ALA A 150 4.84 -7.52 -17.15
CA ALA A 150 5.11 -7.42 -18.59
C ALA A 150 4.39 -8.51 -19.40
N ILE A 151 4.09 -9.65 -18.79
CA ILE A 151 3.42 -10.80 -19.38
C ILE A 151 1.95 -10.52 -19.76
N ASN A 152 1.31 -9.55 -19.11
CA ASN A 152 -0.07 -9.19 -19.39
C ASN A 152 -0.24 -8.70 -20.83
N THR A 153 -1.37 -9.05 -21.42
CA THR A 153 -1.76 -8.70 -22.79
C THR A 153 -2.86 -7.63 -22.81
N ASN A 154 -3.45 -7.36 -23.95
CA ASN A 154 -4.65 -6.52 -24.06
C ASN A 154 -5.96 -7.33 -23.89
N LYS A 155 -5.89 -8.51 -23.28
CA LYS A 155 -6.99 -9.42 -22.96
C LYS A 155 -6.98 -9.69 -21.44
N SER A 156 -7.76 -10.68 -21.01
CA SER A 156 -7.75 -11.11 -19.60
C SER A 156 -6.57 -12.05 -19.33
N ASP A 157 -5.73 -11.69 -18.36
CA ASP A 157 -4.61 -12.46 -17.82
C ASP A 157 -4.73 -12.51 -16.30
N PHE A 158 -4.96 -13.68 -15.69
CA PHE A 158 -5.25 -13.76 -14.25
C PHE A 158 -4.98 -15.13 -13.62
N GLY A 159 -5.12 -15.18 -12.29
CA GLY A 159 -5.22 -16.44 -11.55
C GLY A 159 -3.90 -17.18 -11.42
N VAL A 160 -2.86 -16.53 -10.86
CA VAL A 160 -1.54 -17.10 -10.64
C VAL A 160 -1.61 -18.26 -9.64
N ALA A 161 -1.01 -19.40 -9.99
CA ALA A 161 -0.77 -20.53 -9.10
C ALA A 161 0.72 -20.89 -9.09
N PHE A 162 1.29 -21.10 -7.92
CA PHE A 162 2.69 -21.50 -7.79
C PHE A 162 2.89 -22.97 -8.20
N TYR A 163 3.88 -23.20 -9.05
CA TYR A 163 4.32 -24.52 -9.50
C TYR A 163 5.83 -24.68 -9.33
N GLY A 164 6.28 -24.82 -8.10
CA GLY A 164 7.68 -24.79 -7.73
C GLY A 164 8.32 -23.43 -7.99
N LYS A 165 9.35 -23.37 -8.85
CA LYS A 165 9.97 -22.13 -9.31
C LYS A 165 9.20 -21.47 -10.46
N LYS A 166 8.18 -22.12 -10.97
CA LYS A 166 7.32 -21.64 -12.05
C LYS A 166 6.01 -21.12 -11.48
N VAL A 167 5.28 -20.42 -12.33
CA VAL A 167 3.89 -20.00 -12.12
C VAL A 167 3.03 -20.50 -13.27
N VAL A 168 1.78 -20.83 -12.96
CA VAL A 168 0.74 -21.14 -13.93
C VAL A 168 -0.35 -20.08 -13.81
N TYR A 169 -0.86 -19.59 -14.94
CA TYR A 169 -1.92 -18.58 -14.96
C TYR A 169 -2.82 -18.79 -16.17
N ALA A 170 -4.02 -18.21 -16.15
CA ALA A 170 -4.96 -18.22 -17.26
C ALA A 170 -4.78 -16.96 -18.11
N SER A 171 -4.90 -17.10 -19.42
CA SER A 171 -4.82 -15.99 -20.38
C SER A 171 -5.77 -16.19 -21.55
N ALA A 172 -6.42 -15.11 -21.98
CA ALA A 172 -7.20 -15.03 -23.21
C ALA A 172 -6.36 -14.53 -24.39
N LYS A 173 -5.03 -14.54 -24.28
CA LYS A 173 -4.17 -14.13 -25.39
C LYS A 173 -4.40 -14.96 -26.63
N ASP A 174 -4.44 -14.25 -27.72
CA ASP A 174 -4.75 -14.84 -29.01
C ASP A 174 -3.59 -15.69 -29.51
N THR A 175 -3.77 -16.99 -29.46
CA THR A 175 -3.07 -17.88 -30.39
C THR A 175 -3.96 -17.95 -31.62
N VAL A 176 -3.79 -16.97 -32.53
CA VAL A 176 -4.59 -16.84 -33.72
C VAL A 176 -4.62 -18.18 -34.50
N ARG A 177 -5.70 -18.91 -34.27
CA ARG A 177 -6.18 -19.90 -35.25
C ARG A 177 -7.28 -19.18 -36.01
N ASP A 178 -7.12 -19.00 -37.30
CA ASP A 178 -8.19 -18.51 -38.18
C ASP A 178 -9.49 -19.24 -37.84
N GLY A 179 -10.53 -18.49 -37.39
CA GLY A 179 -11.80 -19.03 -36.94
C GLY A 179 -11.90 -19.43 -35.48
N ALA A 180 -11.02 -18.93 -34.62
CA ALA A 180 -11.12 -19.15 -33.15
C ALA A 180 -12.48 -18.64 -32.63
N LYS A 181 -13.16 -19.48 -31.85
CA LYS A 181 -14.42 -19.09 -31.18
C LYS A 181 -14.12 -18.07 -30.11
N THR A 182 -14.92 -17.02 -30.06
CA THR A 182 -14.92 -16.04 -28.96
C THR A 182 -15.97 -16.37 -27.92
N TYR A 183 -15.67 -16.03 -26.68
CA TYR A 183 -16.63 -16.10 -25.58
C TYR A 183 -17.64 -14.96 -25.71
N SER A 184 -18.93 -15.28 -25.77
CA SER A 184 -19.97 -14.30 -26.04
C SER A 184 -20.12 -13.22 -24.99
N TRP A 185 -19.79 -13.52 -23.74
CA TRP A 185 -19.93 -12.59 -22.60
C TRP A 185 -19.17 -11.28 -22.82
N ASN A 186 -17.87 -11.36 -23.17
CA ASN A 186 -16.97 -10.22 -23.32
C ASN A 186 -16.27 -10.14 -24.68
N ALA A 187 -16.68 -10.96 -25.64
CA ALA A 187 -16.12 -11.02 -26.99
C ALA A 187 -14.60 -11.29 -27.05
N GLN A 188 -14.03 -11.93 -26.02
CA GLN A 188 -12.62 -12.33 -25.98
C GLN A 188 -12.43 -13.80 -26.39
N PRO A 189 -11.20 -14.22 -26.77
CA PRO A 189 -10.86 -15.63 -26.91
C PRO A 189 -11.11 -16.41 -25.61
N TYR A 190 -11.33 -17.72 -25.71
CA TYR A 190 -11.41 -18.58 -24.54
C TYR A 190 -10.05 -18.69 -23.84
N LEU A 191 -10.08 -18.74 -22.50
CA LEU A 191 -8.89 -18.83 -21.66
C LEU A 191 -8.15 -20.14 -21.83
N SER A 192 -6.84 -20.07 -21.91
CA SER A 192 -5.91 -21.20 -21.86
C SER A 192 -4.93 -21.05 -20.69
N LEU A 193 -4.41 -22.16 -20.16
CA LEU A 193 -3.40 -22.16 -19.12
C LEU A 193 -2.00 -22.02 -19.75
N TYR A 194 -1.22 -21.11 -19.17
CA TYR A 194 0.19 -20.90 -19.49
C TYR A 194 1.08 -21.12 -18.28
N VAL A 195 2.31 -21.54 -18.52
CA VAL A 195 3.35 -21.70 -17.49
C VAL A 195 4.57 -20.87 -17.87
N ALA A 196 5.14 -20.18 -16.89
CA ALA A 196 6.37 -19.39 -17.04
C ALA A 196 7.31 -19.60 -15.84
N GLU A 197 8.61 -19.42 -16.04
CA GLU A 197 9.57 -19.32 -14.94
C GLU A 197 9.32 -18.02 -14.17
N ARG A 198 9.38 -18.08 -12.83
CA ARG A 198 9.34 -16.89 -11.99
C ARG A 198 10.75 -16.41 -11.71
N ASN A 199 11.04 -15.17 -12.08
CA ASN A 199 12.31 -14.50 -11.84
C ASN A 199 12.47 -14.07 -10.37
N ALA A 200 13.70 -13.74 -9.98
CA ALA A 200 14.00 -13.30 -8.61
C ALA A 200 13.38 -11.94 -8.24
N ASP A 201 13.08 -11.12 -9.24
CA ASP A 201 12.39 -9.81 -9.09
C ASP A 201 10.86 -9.92 -9.12
N GLY A 202 10.31 -11.14 -9.16
CA GLY A 202 8.88 -11.40 -9.22
C GLY A 202 8.27 -11.33 -10.62
N SER A 203 9.01 -10.92 -11.64
CA SER A 203 8.56 -10.96 -13.05
C SER A 203 8.50 -12.40 -13.57
N PHE A 204 7.82 -12.59 -14.71
CA PHE A 204 7.72 -13.89 -15.37
C PHE A 204 8.60 -13.91 -16.61
N GLY A 205 9.28 -15.05 -16.82
CA GLY A 205 10.04 -15.33 -18.04
C GLY A 205 9.14 -15.68 -19.23
N THR A 206 9.75 -16.27 -20.25
CA THR A 206 9.01 -16.72 -21.44
C THR A 206 8.01 -17.81 -21.07
N GLU A 207 6.77 -17.61 -21.48
CA GLU A 207 5.67 -18.53 -21.23
C GLU A 207 5.50 -19.54 -22.37
N LYS A 208 4.82 -20.63 -22.01
CA LYS A 208 4.30 -21.63 -22.94
C LYS A 208 2.97 -22.19 -22.47
N GLU A 209 2.17 -22.76 -23.36
CA GLU A 209 0.93 -23.45 -22.97
C GLU A 209 1.22 -24.56 -21.98
N PHE A 210 0.44 -24.59 -20.89
CA PHE A 210 0.53 -25.61 -19.84
C PHE A 210 -0.57 -26.67 -20.01
N LEU A 211 -0.24 -27.95 -19.81
CA LEU A 211 -1.15 -29.09 -19.97
C LEU A 211 -1.88 -29.10 -21.34
N LYS A 212 -1.24 -28.67 -22.42
CA LYS A 212 -1.83 -28.50 -23.74
C LYS A 212 -2.70 -29.66 -24.22
N SER A 213 -2.28 -30.90 -23.96
CA SER A 213 -3.03 -32.10 -24.34
C SER A 213 -4.32 -32.35 -23.56
N ALA A 214 -4.48 -31.67 -22.41
CA ALA A 214 -5.62 -31.80 -21.52
C ALA A 214 -6.59 -30.62 -21.59
N GLN A 215 -6.19 -29.53 -22.22
CA GLN A 215 -7.02 -28.33 -22.40
C GLN A 215 -8.16 -28.61 -23.41
N THR A 216 -9.26 -27.91 -23.22
CA THR A 216 -10.40 -27.90 -24.12
C THR A 216 -10.31 -26.71 -25.08
N ASP A 217 -11.14 -26.69 -26.12
CA ASP A 217 -11.29 -25.53 -27.02
C ASP A 217 -12.09 -24.35 -26.36
N TYR A 218 -12.42 -24.48 -25.08
CA TYR A 218 -13.16 -23.52 -24.26
C TYR A 218 -12.32 -23.12 -23.05
N HIS A 219 -12.90 -22.44 -22.06
CA HIS A 219 -12.13 -21.98 -20.90
C HIS A 219 -11.45 -23.13 -20.15
N ASN A 220 -10.17 -22.92 -19.91
CA ASN A 220 -9.32 -23.67 -19.02
C ASN A 220 -8.64 -22.63 -18.11
N ALA A 221 -9.08 -22.53 -16.87
CA ALA A 221 -8.64 -21.45 -15.98
C ALA A 221 -8.48 -21.94 -14.53
N ALA A 222 -7.90 -21.10 -13.68
CA ALA A 222 -7.74 -21.33 -12.25
C ALA A 222 -7.20 -22.74 -11.92
N ALA A 223 -5.90 -22.89 -11.97
CA ALA A 223 -5.20 -24.11 -11.59
C ALA A 223 -4.79 -24.08 -10.12
N ALA A 224 -4.83 -25.24 -9.43
CA ALA A 224 -4.24 -25.43 -8.10
C ALA A 224 -3.44 -26.73 -8.04
N PHE A 225 -2.36 -26.72 -7.27
CA PHE A 225 -1.44 -27.87 -7.15
C PHE A 225 -1.43 -28.41 -5.72
N SER A 226 -1.25 -29.72 -5.59
CA SER A 226 -0.87 -30.30 -4.29
C SER A 226 0.52 -29.80 -3.88
N PRO A 227 0.84 -29.74 -2.56
CA PRO A 227 2.15 -29.26 -2.09
C PRO A 227 3.34 -30.02 -2.66
N ASP A 228 3.17 -31.31 -2.99
CA ASP A 228 4.19 -32.16 -3.65
C ASP A 228 4.25 -31.98 -5.18
N LEU A 229 3.42 -31.08 -5.74
CA LEU A 229 3.30 -30.72 -7.15
C LEU A 229 2.89 -31.89 -8.09
N LYS A 230 2.46 -33.02 -7.54
CA LYS A 230 2.09 -34.19 -8.35
C LYS A 230 0.64 -34.14 -8.82
N ARG A 231 -0.25 -33.51 -8.08
CA ARG A 231 -1.67 -33.37 -8.45
C ARG A 231 -1.97 -31.95 -8.88
N VAL A 232 -2.84 -31.82 -9.88
CA VAL A 232 -3.39 -30.53 -10.32
C VAL A 232 -4.91 -30.62 -10.39
N PHE A 233 -5.55 -29.53 -10.03
CA PHE A 233 -6.99 -29.29 -10.15
C PHE A 233 -7.17 -28.08 -11.06
N VAL A 234 -8.07 -28.15 -12.03
CA VAL A 234 -8.27 -27.12 -13.05
C VAL A 234 -9.75 -26.90 -13.28
N SER A 235 -10.16 -25.64 -13.39
CA SER A 235 -11.51 -25.26 -13.82
C SER A 235 -11.62 -25.34 -15.33
N VAL A 236 -12.62 -26.03 -15.84
CA VAL A 236 -12.88 -26.17 -17.27
C VAL A 236 -14.38 -26.05 -17.57
N ASN A 237 -14.74 -25.62 -18.76
CA ASN A 237 -16.13 -25.75 -19.22
C ASN A 237 -16.58 -27.21 -19.27
N ASN A 238 -17.86 -27.47 -19.02
CA ASN A 238 -18.47 -28.78 -19.19
C ASN A 238 -18.57 -29.12 -20.67
N VAL A 239 -17.79 -30.11 -21.10
CA VAL A 239 -17.74 -30.56 -22.49
C VAL A 239 -18.01 -32.05 -22.62
N SER A 240 -18.71 -32.44 -23.67
CA SER A 240 -18.96 -33.82 -24.02
C SER A 240 -17.68 -34.53 -24.52
N LYS A 241 -17.74 -35.86 -24.66
CA LYS A 241 -16.66 -36.62 -25.30
C LYS A 241 -16.39 -36.20 -26.73
N THR A 242 -17.37 -35.57 -27.41
CA THR A 242 -17.23 -35.04 -28.76
C THR A 242 -16.77 -33.56 -28.76
N LYS A 243 -16.26 -33.05 -27.63
CA LYS A 243 -15.74 -31.69 -27.45
C LYS A 243 -16.78 -30.58 -27.72
N ARG A 244 -18.07 -30.85 -27.47
CA ARG A 244 -19.14 -29.85 -27.54
C ARG A 244 -19.54 -29.42 -26.13
N LEU A 245 -19.89 -28.14 -25.94
CA LEU A 245 -20.44 -27.65 -24.68
C LEU A 245 -21.68 -28.44 -24.28
N GLN A 246 -21.77 -28.78 -23.00
CA GLN A 246 -22.92 -29.41 -22.38
C GLN A 246 -23.60 -28.41 -21.48
N ASN A 247 -24.68 -27.84 -21.94
CA ASN A 247 -25.44 -26.84 -21.22
C ASN A 247 -26.51 -27.48 -20.32
N ASP A 248 -26.91 -26.76 -19.29
CA ASP A 248 -28.10 -27.08 -18.49
C ASP A 248 -29.39 -26.84 -19.28
N LYS A 249 -30.54 -26.99 -18.58
CA LYS A 249 -31.89 -26.75 -19.18
C LYS A 249 -32.14 -25.29 -19.56
N ALA A 250 -31.43 -24.36 -18.90
CA ALA A 250 -31.53 -22.91 -19.19
C ALA A 250 -30.63 -22.48 -20.36
N GLY A 251 -29.77 -23.37 -20.86
CA GLY A 251 -28.82 -23.07 -21.94
C GLY A 251 -27.46 -22.61 -21.44
N THR A 252 -27.22 -22.59 -20.12
CA THR A 252 -25.96 -22.19 -19.52
C THR A 252 -24.97 -23.33 -19.49
N ASN A 253 -23.69 -23.03 -19.83
CA ASN A 253 -22.61 -24.00 -19.70
C ASN A 253 -21.91 -23.79 -18.36
N ASN A 254 -22.09 -24.71 -17.45
CA ASN A 254 -21.53 -24.69 -16.10
C ASN A 254 -20.08 -25.17 -16.08
N VAL A 255 -19.23 -24.53 -15.27
CA VAL A 255 -17.82 -24.86 -15.09
C VAL A 255 -17.68 -26.08 -14.20
N GLN A 256 -16.63 -26.90 -14.44
CA GLN A 256 -16.35 -28.12 -13.70
C GLN A 256 -14.88 -28.19 -13.26
N ILE A 257 -14.61 -28.85 -12.15
CA ILE A 257 -13.26 -29.18 -11.71
C ILE A 257 -12.83 -30.52 -12.30
N VAL A 258 -11.74 -30.47 -13.08
CA VAL A 258 -10.99 -31.64 -13.55
C VAL A 258 -9.72 -31.73 -12.73
N TYR A 259 -9.31 -32.95 -12.36
CA TYR A 259 -8.05 -33.17 -11.67
C TYR A 259 -7.30 -34.37 -12.21
N GLY A 260 -6.01 -34.47 -11.87
CA GLY A 260 -5.17 -35.60 -12.26
C GLY A 260 -3.74 -35.46 -11.78
N THR A 261 -2.88 -36.33 -12.28
CA THR A 261 -1.45 -36.35 -11.95
C THR A 261 -0.67 -35.61 -13.04
N VAL A 262 0.25 -34.75 -12.65
CA VAL A 262 1.15 -34.02 -13.55
C VAL A 262 2.44 -34.82 -13.72
N VAL A 263 2.77 -35.18 -14.96
CA VAL A 263 4.02 -35.84 -15.32
C VAL A 263 4.63 -35.10 -16.51
N GLY A 264 5.76 -34.46 -16.32
CA GLY A 264 6.41 -33.68 -17.40
C GLY A 264 5.51 -32.63 -18.06
N GLU A 265 4.69 -31.93 -17.28
CA GLU A 265 3.71 -30.93 -17.74
C GLU A 265 2.54 -31.55 -18.58
N GLN A 266 2.33 -32.85 -18.44
CA GLN A 266 1.18 -33.54 -19.01
C GLN A 266 0.22 -33.98 -17.92
N LEU A 267 -1.08 -33.89 -18.17
CA LEU A 267 -2.10 -34.43 -17.25
C LEU A 267 -2.35 -35.90 -17.54
N THR A 268 -2.07 -36.73 -16.55
CA THR A 268 -2.36 -38.15 -16.58
C THR A 268 -3.42 -38.51 -15.52
N LYS A 269 -4.05 -39.66 -15.63
CA LYS A 269 -5.10 -40.13 -14.71
C LYS A 269 -6.20 -39.10 -14.51
N LYS A 270 -6.61 -38.43 -15.60
CA LYS A 270 -7.64 -37.37 -15.61
C LYS A 270 -8.97 -37.89 -15.05
N ALA A 271 -9.55 -37.17 -14.10
CA ALA A 271 -10.85 -37.46 -13.49
C ALA A 271 -11.64 -36.17 -13.28
N LEU A 272 -12.97 -36.32 -13.18
CA LEU A 272 -13.88 -35.23 -12.78
C LEU A 272 -14.09 -35.28 -11.27
N ALA A 273 -14.21 -34.12 -10.61
CA ALA A 273 -14.63 -34.09 -9.22
C ALA A 273 -16.05 -34.67 -9.07
N SER A 274 -16.24 -35.47 -8.03
CA SER A 274 -17.50 -36.23 -7.82
C SER A 274 -18.73 -35.36 -7.58
N PHE A 275 -18.53 -34.10 -7.22
CA PHE A 275 -19.55 -33.10 -6.92
C PHE A 275 -19.82 -32.15 -8.10
N ASN A 276 -19.17 -32.34 -9.25
CA ASN A 276 -19.54 -31.56 -10.44
C ASN A 276 -20.96 -31.88 -10.90
N SER A 277 -21.64 -30.90 -11.45
CA SER A 277 -22.99 -31.03 -11.98
C SER A 277 -23.09 -30.38 -13.36
N ALA A 278 -24.13 -30.73 -14.10
CA ALA A 278 -24.54 -29.98 -15.27
C ALA A 278 -25.39 -28.76 -14.90
N ASP A 279 -26.02 -28.74 -13.73
CA ASP A 279 -27.02 -27.74 -13.31
C ASP A 279 -26.42 -26.61 -12.48
N TYR A 280 -25.15 -26.69 -12.09
CA TYR A 280 -24.42 -25.65 -11.35
C TYR A 280 -22.91 -25.72 -11.63
N SER A 281 -22.22 -24.63 -11.36
CA SER A 281 -20.78 -24.50 -11.56
C SER A 281 -19.99 -24.96 -10.34
N THR A 282 -18.81 -25.57 -10.58
CA THR A 282 -17.78 -25.80 -9.59
C THR A 282 -16.43 -25.38 -10.20
N GLY A 283 -15.68 -24.53 -9.52
CA GLY A 283 -14.45 -23.97 -10.12
C GLY A 283 -13.50 -23.37 -9.09
N GLN A 284 -12.48 -22.69 -9.60
CA GLN A 284 -11.50 -21.93 -8.80
C GLN A 284 -10.93 -22.73 -7.63
N PRO A 285 -10.31 -23.90 -7.89
CA PRO A 285 -9.79 -24.77 -6.86
C PRO A 285 -8.60 -24.14 -6.15
N ALA A 286 -8.47 -24.43 -4.85
CA ALA A 286 -7.28 -24.14 -4.04
C ALA A 286 -7.00 -25.30 -3.10
N VAL A 287 -5.74 -25.72 -2.99
CA VAL A 287 -5.34 -26.81 -2.11
C VAL A 287 -4.75 -26.22 -0.83
N SER A 288 -5.14 -26.76 0.33
CA SER A 288 -4.56 -26.36 1.62
C SER A 288 -3.06 -26.59 1.68
N ALA A 289 -2.35 -25.85 2.53
CA ALA A 289 -0.89 -25.95 2.68
C ALA A 289 -0.42 -27.35 3.08
N ASP A 290 -1.24 -28.12 3.81
CA ASP A 290 -0.97 -29.50 4.21
C ASP A 290 -1.38 -30.56 3.15
N GLY A 291 -2.06 -30.12 2.07
CA GLY A 291 -2.52 -30.97 0.96
C GLY A 291 -3.75 -31.83 1.25
N ASN A 292 -4.38 -31.66 2.41
CA ASN A 292 -5.49 -32.53 2.86
C ASN A 292 -6.87 -32.00 2.47
N TRP A 293 -6.97 -30.74 1.99
CA TRP A 293 -8.24 -30.09 1.71
C TRP A 293 -8.23 -29.40 0.35
N LEU A 294 -9.35 -29.53 -0.36
CA LEU A 294 -9.65 -28.78 -1.59
C LEU A 294 -10.71 -27.74 -1.28
N PHE A 295 -10.34 -26.48 -1.30
CA PHE A 295 -11.27 -25.35 -1.35
C PHE A 295 -11.69 -25.13 -2.79
N PHE A 296 -12.92 -24.74 -3.02
CA PHE A 296 -13.42 -24.43 -4.35
C PHE A 296 -14.68 -23.55 -4.27
N VAL A 297 -15.06 -23.00 -5.40
CA VAL A 297 -16.20 -22.11 -5.53
C VAL A 297 -17.34 -22.82 -6.25
N SER A 298 -18.57 -22.58 -5.79
CA SER A 298 -19.75 -23.16 -6.43
C SER A 298 -21.03 -22.36 -6.14
N ASP A 299 -21.92 -22.32 -7.11
CA ASP A 299 -23.30 -21.86 -7.01
C ASP A 299 -24.30 -23.03 -6.79
N MET A 300 -23.81 -24.14 -6.23
CA MET A 300 -24.66 -25.31 -5.95
C MET A 300 -25.81 -24.98 -5.00
N PRO A 301 -26.99 -25.59 -5.19
CA PRO A 301 -28.17 -25.32 -4.36
C PRO A 301 -27.92 -25.52 -2.86
N GLY A 302 -28.42 -24.60 -2.06
CA GLY A 302 -28.27 -24.61 -0.59
C GLY A 302 -27.12 -23.74 -0.09
N GLY A 303 -26.50 -22.93 -0.94
CA GLY A 303 -25.56 -21.88 -0.58
C GLY A 303 -26.22 -20.64 0.04
N PHE A 304 -25.39 -19.62 0.36
CA PHE A 304 -25.83 -18.37 0.99
C PHE A 304 -26.17 -17.29 -0.03
N GLY A 305 -25.46 -17.26 -1.16
CA GLY A 305 -25.57 -16.21 -2.15
C GLY A 305 -25.46 -16.66 -3.61
N GLY A 306 -24.69 -15.90 -4.38
CA GLY A 306 -24.39 -16.22 -5.77
C GLY A 306 -23.45 -17.42 -5.86
N THR A 307 -22.15 -17.17 -5.72
CA THR A 307 -21.15 -18.22 -5.57
C THR A 307 -20.60 -18.25 -4.14
N ASP A 308 -20.47 -19.43 -3.58
CA ASP A 308 -19.98 -19.67 -2.23
C ASP A 308 -18.67 -20.47 -2.26
N ILE A 309 -17.85 -20.32 -1.22
CA ILE A 309 -16.67 -21.15 -1.00
C ILE A 309 -17.06 -22.42 -0.22
N TYR A 310 -16.65 -23.54 -0.76
CA TYR A 310 -16.79 -24.88 -0.19
C TYR A 310 -15.43 -25.49 0.08
N VAL A 311 -15.38 -26.51 0.95
CA VAL A 311 -14.18 -27.31 1.20
C VAL A 311 -14.52 -28.79 1.15
N ALA A 312 -13.63 -29.60 0.56
CA ALA A 312 -13.74 -31.05 0.52
C ALA A 312 -12.42 -31.71 0.94
N PRO A 313 -12.44 -32.84 1.70
CA PRO A 313 -11.22 -33.56 2.07
C PRO A 313 -10.58 -34.23 0.84
N LEU A 314 -9.25 -34.17 0.80
CA LEU A 314 -8.42 -34.87 -0.17
C LEU A 314 -7.78 -36.11 0.47
N TYR A 315 -8.20 -37.27 0.07
CA TYR A 315 -7.67 -38.52 0.62
C TYR A 315 -6.37 -38.95 -0.07
N SER A 316 -5.56 -39.73 0.65
CA SER A 316 -4.27 -40.26 0.16
C SER A 316 -4.43 -41.20 -1.03
N ASP A 317 -5.59 -41.88 -1.17
CA ASP A 317 -5.94 -42.73 -2.33
C ASP A 317 -6.32 -41.91 -3.59
N GLY A 318 -6.28 -40.59 -3.49
CA GLY A 318 -6.58 -39.66 -4.59
C GLY A 318 -8.04 -39.25 -4.71
N LYS A 319 -8.94 -39.79 -3.88
CA LYS A 319 -10.36 -39.41 -3.88
C LYS A 319 -10.58 -38.06 -3.24
N ILE A 320 -11.67 -37.40 -3.63
CA ILE A 320 -12.18 -36.16 -3.04
C ILE A 320 -13.44 -36.53 -2.26
N GLY A 321 -13.49 -36.10 -1.00
CA GLY A 321 -14.63 -36.36 -0.13
C GLY A 321 -15.86 -35.47 -0.42
N LYS A 322 -16.84 -35.53 0.46
CA LYS A 322 -18.07 -34.73 0.33
C LYS A 322 -17.78 -33.26 0.64
N PRO A 323 -18.27 -32.32 -0.20
CA PRO A 323 -18.11 -30.89 0.06
C PRO A 323 -18.90 -30.41 1.28
N VAL A 324 -18.38 -29.41 1.96
CA VAL A 324 -19.03 -28.66 3.04
C VAL A 324 -18.93 -27.15 2.72
N ASN A 325 -20.04 -26.43 2.81
CA ASN A 325 -20.05 -24.97 2.70
C ASN A 325 -19.34 -24.34 3.91
N LEU A 326 -18.54 -23.29 3.71
CA LEU A 326 -17.79 -22.64 4.79
C LEU A 326 -18.64 -21.82 5.76
N GLY A 327 -19.94 -21.64 5.48
CA GLY A 327 -20.88 -20.95 6.36
C GLY A 327 -20.89 -19.43 6.15
N ASP A 328 -21.79 -18.77 6.87
CA ASP A 328 -22.15 -17.36 6.75
C ASP A 328 -21.10 -16.37 7.28
N THR A 329 -20.06 -16.86 7.93
CA THR A 329 -18.90 -16.03 8.30
C THR A 329 -18.07 -15.68 7.06
N ILE A 330 -17.90 -16.63 6.14
CA ILE A 330 -17.15 -16.47 4.90
C ILE A 330 -18.06 -16.09 3.76
N ASN A 331 -19.18 -16.82 3.57
CA ASN A 331 -20.07 -16.68 2.45
C ASN A 331 -21.19 -15.66 2.74
N THR A 332 -21.52 -14.86 1.75
CA THR A 332 -22.50 -13.77 1.85
C THR A 332 -23.68 -13.97 0.88
N LYS A 333 -24.48 -12.93 0.68
CA LYS A 333 -25.49 -12.90 -0.40
C LYS A 333 -24.88 -12.54 -1.78
N GLY A 334 -23.63 -12.10 -1.80
CA GLY A 334 -22.86 -11.83 -3.01
C GLY A 334 -22.16 -13.06 -3.55
N ASN A 335 -20.99 -12.84 -4.09
CA ASN A 335 -20.11 -13.87 -4.63
C ASN A 335 -18.82 -13.93 -3.81
N GLU A 336 -18.43 -15.12 -3.38
CA GLU A 336 -17.14 -15.42 -2.81
C GLU A 336 -16.36 -16.27 -3.81
N MET A 337 -15.16 -15.78 -4.18
CA MET A 337 -14.38 -16.30 -5.31
C MET A 337 -12.90 -16.41 -4.99
N PHE A 338 -12.16 -17.16 -5.78
CA PHE A 338 -10.69 -17.27 -5.75
C PHE A 338 -10.10 -17.54 -4.36
N PRO A 339 -10.51 -18.62 -3.68
CA PRO A 339 -9.94 -18.99 -2.40
C PRO A 339 -8.44 -19.31 -2.52
N PHE A 340 -7.66 -18.90 -1.51
CA PHE A 340 -6.26 -19.26 -1.34
C PHE A 340 -5.99 -19.52 0.14
N ALA A 341 -5.62 -20.75 0.50
CA ALA A 341 -5.44 -21.16 1.88
C ALA A 341 -3.95 -21.30 2.23
N THR A 342 -3.52 -20.60 3.27
CA THR A 342 -2.24 -20.81 3.95
C THR A 342 -2.44 -21.74 5.16
N ALA A 343 -1.41 -21.95 5.96
CA ALA A 343 -1.53 -22.74 7.19
C ALA A 343 -2.44 -22.07 8.26
N THR A 344 -2.60 -20.75 8.21
CA THR A 344 -3.24 -19.94 9.29
C THR A 344 -4.30 -18.98 8.80
N ALA A 345 -4.53 -18.89 7.48
CA ALA A 345 -5.47 -17.94 6.91
C ALA A 345 -6.05 -18.43 5.58
N LEU A 346 -7.30 -18.05 5.35
CA LEU A 346 -7.98 -18.13 4.07
C LEU A 346 -8.05 -16.72 3.47
N TYR A 347 -7.49 -16.54 2.27
CA TYR A 347 -7.67 -15.37 1.43
C TYR A 347 -8.73 -15.70 0.39
N PHE A 348 -9.56 -14.75 0.06
CA PHE A 348 -10.59 -14.90 -0.97
C PHE A 348 -11.04 -13.53 -1.46
N SER A 349 -11.76 -13.50 -2.58
CA SER A 349 -12.34 -12.26 -3.10
C SER A 349 -13.85 -12.30 -2.94
N SER A 350 -14.45 -11.16 -2.59
CA SER A 350 -15.89 -11.06 -2.38
C SER A 350 -16.42 -9.71 -2.84
N ASP A 351 -17.64 -9.73 -3.41
CA ASP A 351 -18.46 -8.56 -3.71
C ASP A 351 -19.63 -8.36 -2.72
N GLY A 352 -19.76 -9.28 -1.75
CA GLY A 352 -20.81 -9.22 -0.73
C GLY A 352 -20.36 -8.69 0.63
N HIS A 353 -19.08 -8.79 0.99
CA HIS A 353 -18.49 -8.12 2.15
C HIS A 353 -18.25 -6.63 1.87
N TYR A 354 -18.19 -5.82 2.94
CA TYR A 354 -17.95 -4.37 2.79
C TYR A 354 -16.56 -4.09 2.20
N GLY A 355 -16.52 -3.48 1.02
CA GLY A 355 -15.29 -3.28 0.24
C GLY A 355 -15.18 -1.90 -0.43
N LEU A 356 -14.20 -1.77 -1.33
CA LEU A 356 -13.87 -0.55 -2.06
C LEU A 356 -14.43 -0.53 -3.49
N GLY A 357 -14.64 -1.70 -4.08
CA GLY A 357 -14.99 -1.82 -5.49
C GLY A 357 -16.00 -2.91 -5.78
N GLY A 358 -15.73 -3.68 -6.82
CA GLY A 358 -16.42 -4.91 -7.17
C GLY A 358 -15.98 -6.06 -6.27
N LEU A 359 -15.21 -7.01 -6.81
CA LEU A 359 -14.53 -8.01 -5.98
C LEU A 359 -13.37 -7.34 -5.22
N ASP A 360 -13.37 -7.46 -3.91
CA ASP A 360 -12.25 -7.08 -3.05
C ASP A 360 -11.62 -8.32 -2.42
N VAL A 361 -10.31 -8.29 -2.19
CA VAL A 361 -9.58 -9.35 -1.48
C VAL A 361 -9.74 -9.20 0.02
N PHE A 362 -10.15 -10.29 0.66
CA PHE A 362 -10.31 -10.41 2.11
C PHE A 362 -9.39 -11.49 2.67
N VAL A 363 -9.10 -11.39 3.95
CA VAL A 363 -8.40 -12.41 4.73
C VAL A 363 -9.22 -12.78 5.95
N SER A 364 -9.40 -14.07 6.19
CA SER A 364 -9.94 -14.62 7.42
C SER A 364 -8.89 -15.52 8.07
N LYS A 365 -8.60 -15.29 9.36
CA LYS A 365 -7.71 -16.18 10.12
C LYS A 365 -8.39 -17.51 10.33
N MET A 366 -7.64 -18.58 10.16
CA MET A 366 -8.07 -19.96 10.46
C MET A 366 -7.41 -20.42 11.74
N ASP A 367 -8.17 -21.07 12.62
CA ASP A 367 -7.57 -21.83 13.71
C ASP A 367 -6.96 -23.12 13.11
N GLY A 368 -5.63 -23.19 13.05
CA GLY A 368 -4.90 -24.27 12.42
C GLY A 368 -5.18 -25.68 12.98
N ASN A 369 -5.74 -25.77 14.18
CA ASN A 369 -6.19 -27.03 14.79
C ASN A 369 -7.62 -27.43 14.42
N ALA A 370 -8.40 -26.52 13.82
CA ALA A 370 -9.83 -26.71 13.55
C ALA A 370 -10.12 -27.52 12.29
N PHE A 371 -9.18 -27.57 11.33
CA PHE A 371 -9.33 -28.37 10.10
C PHE A 371 -8.97 -29.85 10.26
N THR A 372 -9.09 -30.41 11.47
CA THR A 372 -8.89 -31.84 11.69
C THR A 372 -10.10 -32.69 11.24
N SER A 373 -11.26 -32.10 11.03
CA SER A 373 -12.46 -32.75 10.47
C SER A 373 -13.48 -31.75 9.97
N PRO A 374 -14.04 -31.93 8.75
CA PRO A 374 -15.19 -31.14 8.28
C PRO A 374 -16.46 -31.34 9.13
N GLN A 375 -16.44 -32.35 10.01
CA GLN A 375 -17.57 -32.70 10.87
C GLN A 375 -17.55 -32.00 12.24
N ASN A 376 -16.53 -31.23 12.57
CA ASN A 376 -16.53 -30.36 13.76
C ASN A 376 -17.39 -29.09 13.56
N SER A 377 -18.41 -29.20 12.73
CA SER A 377 -19.49 -28.23 12.52
C SER A 377 -20.45 -28.06 13.71
N ASN A 378 -20.03 -28.40 14.92
CA ASN A 378 -20.71 -28.02 16.15
C ASN A 378 -20.32 -26.59 16.55
N GLY A 379 -20.62 -25.60 15.69
CA GLY A 379 -20.81 -24.20 16.12
C GLY A 379 -19.61 -23.41 16.63
N GLY A 380 -18.39 -23.86 16.49
CA GLY A 380 -17.20 -23.06 16.75
C GLY A 380 -16.75 -22.37 15.45
N ASN A 381 -16.71 -21.03 15.42
CA ASN A 381 -16.19 -20.27 14.29
C ASN A 381 -14.73 -20.63 14.05
N ILE A 382 -14.50 -21.47 13.05
CA ILE A 382 -13.14 -21.83 12.57
C ILE A 382 -12.47 -20.61 11.94
N PHE A 383 -13.28 -19.71 11.39
CA PHE A 383 -12.86 -18.52 10.68
C PHE A 383 -13.14 -17.26 11.50
N SER A 384 -12.19 -16.34 11.51
CA SER A 384 -12.43 -14.97 12.01
C SER A 384 -13.32 -14.20 11.04
N LEU A 385 -13.94 -13.12 11.50
CA LEU A 385 -14.62 -12.17 10.60
C LEU A 385 -13.63 -11.72 9.51
N PRO A 386 -14.00 -11.84 8.22
CA PRO A 386 -13.15 -11.44 7.12
C PRO A 386 -12.75 -9.96 7.18
N GLN A 387 -11.48 -9.69 6.94
CA GLN A 387 -10.90 -8.36 6.92
C GLN A 387 -10.48 -8.00 5.50
N ASN A 388 -10.96 -6.87 4.99
CA ASN A 388 -10.54 -6.32 3.72
C ASN A 388 -9.05 -5.95 3.78
N LEU A 389 -8.26 -6.25 2.75
CA LEU A 389 -6.82 -5.94 2.73
C LEU A 389 -6.53 -4.45 2.47
N GLY A 390 -7.54 -3.67 2.07
CA GLY A 390 -7.39 -2.23 1.82
C GLY A 390 -6.51 -1.90 0.63
N LYS A 391 -6.27 -0.59 0.43
CA LYS A 391 -5.37 -0.11 -0.62
C LYS A 391 -3.91 -0.38 -0.28
N PRO A 392 -3.05 -0.69 -1.28
CA PRO A 392 -3.32 -0.73 -2.71
C PRO A 392 -3.73 -2.12 -3.23
N VAL A 393 -3.88 -3.12 -2.36
CA VAL A 393 -4.32 -4.47 -2.77
C VAL A 393 -5.68 -4.35 -3.43
N ASN A 394 -6.63 -3.73 -2.75
CA ASN A 394 -7.96 -3.47 -3.26
C ASN A 394 -8.09 -2.06 -3.86
N SER A 395 -8.89 -1.93 -4.90
CA SER A 395 -9.16 -0.72 -5.65
C SER A 395 -10.69 -0.45 -5.73
N ASN A 396 -11.11 0.47 -6.58
CA ASN A 396 -12.52 0.66 -6.90
C ASN A 396 -13.02 -0.26 -8.04
N ARG A 397 -12.22 -1.25 -8.46
CA ARG A 397 -12.53 -2.25 -9.48
C ARG A 397 -12.54 -3.65 -8.87
N ASP A 398 -12.49 -4.68 -9.71
CA ASP A 398 -12.33 -6.05 -9.22
C ASP A 398 -10.87 -6.32 -8.89
N ASP A 399 -10.64 -6.85 -7.69
CA ASP A 399 -9.34 -7.30 -7.20
C ASP A 399 -9.49 -8.73 -6.68
N PHE A 400 -8.77 -9.66 -7.29
CA PHE A 400 -9.03 -11.07 -7.06
C PHE A 400 -7.79 -11.97 -7.25
N ALA A 401 -7.96 -13.25 -6.98
CA ALA A 401 -6.93 -14.28 -7.12
C ALA A 401 -5.61 -13.92 -6.43
N TYR A 402 -5.70 -13.37 -5.20
CA TYR A 402 -4.55 -13.07 -4.36
C TYR A 402 -3.87 -14.36 -3.93
N VAL A 403 -2.56 -14.46 -4.19
CA VAL A 403 -1.73 -15.59 -3.78
C VAL A 403 -0.38 -15.12 -3.28
N THR A 404 0.16 -15.78 -2.27
CA THR A 404 1.51 -15.51 -1.77
C THR A 404 2.32 -16.79 -1.65
N SER A 405 3.63 -16.72 -1.91
CA SER A 405 4.54 -17.85 -1.71
C SER A 405 4.65 -18.21 -0.23
N SER A 406 5.01 -19.46 0.08
CA SER A 406 5.11 -19.96 1.45
C SER A 406 6.10 -19.19 2.33
N ASP A 407 7.10 -18.54 1.73
CA ASP A 407 8.08 -17.67 2.38
C ASP A 407 7.63 -16.18 2.43
N GLY A 408 6.45 -15.86 1.90
CA GLY A 408 5.90 -14.51 1.83
C GLY A 408 6.60 -13.56 0.85
N LYS A 409 7.64 -14.02 0.15
CA LYS A 409 8.46 -13.16 -0.71
C LYS A 409 7.78 -12.72 -1.99
N TYR A 410 6.92 -13.56 -2.55
CA TYR A 410 6.26 -13.32 -3.82
C TYR A 410 4.76 -13.32 -3.63
N THR A 411 4.13 -12.19 -3.92
CA THR A 411 2.69 -12.03 -3.81
C THR A 411 2.13 -11.48 -5.11
N TYR A 412 1.10 -12.13 -5.64
CA TYR A 412 0.42 -11.73 -6.87
C TYR A 412 -1.07 -11.57 -6.62
N LEU A 413 -1.69 -10.70 -7.38
CA LEU A 413 -3.14 -10.57 -7.47
C LEU A 413 -3.53 -10.24 -8.91
N SER A 414 -4.80 -10.38 -9.21
CA SER A 414 -5.37 -10.00 -10.50
C SER A 414 -6.35 -8.85 -10.33
N SER A 415 -6.42 -7.94 -11.30
CA SER A 415 -7.31 -6.79 -11.21
C SER A 415 -7.59 -6.19 -12.57
N ASN A 416 -8.82 -5.67 -12.75
CA ASN A 416 -9.23 -4.85 -13.91
C ASN A 416 -9.17 -3.34 -13.60
N ARG A 417 -8.27 -2.94 -12.67
CA ARG A 417 -8.07 -1.54 -12.27
C ARG A 417 -7.58 -0.67 -13.41
N GLU A 418 -7.87 0.61 -13.34
CA GLU A 418 -7.42 1.60 -14.31
C GLU A 418 -5.88 1.63 -14.44
N GLY A 419 -5.40 1.81 -15.68
CA GLY A 419 -3.98 1.80 -15.99
C GLY A 419 -3.41 0.42 -16.26
N GLY A 420 -4.24 -0.62 -16.30
CA GLY A 420 -3.90 -1.96 -16.78
C GLY A 420 -3.63 -2.00 -18.28
N LYS A 421 -3.27 -3.18 -18.80
CA LYS A 421 -3.05 -3.42 -20.23
C LYS A 421 -4.27 -4.03 -20.91
N GLY A 422 -4.97 -4.92 -20.19
CA GLY A 422 -6.11 -5.67 -20.66
C GLY A 422 -7.37 -5.44 -19.86
N ASP A 423 -8.23 -6.43 -19.88
CA ASP A 423 -9.45 -6.50 -19.07
C ASP A 423 -9.06 -6.84 -17.64
N ASP A 424 -8.47 -8.03 -17.43
CA ASP A 424 -7.86 -8.42 -16.16
C ASP A 424 -6.35 -8.53 -16.34
N ASP A 425 -5.59 -7.99 -15.41
CA ASP A 425 -4.13 -8.02 -15.41
C ASP A 425 -3.57 -8.64 -14.13
N ILE A 426 -2.44 -9.32 -14.24
CA ILE A 426 -1.67 -9.83 -13.10
C ILE A 426 -0.76 -8.72 -12.57
N TYR A 427 -0.84 -8.48 -11.27
CA TYR A 427 0.02 -7.54 -10.55
C TYR A 427 0.91 -8.28 -9.56
N TYR A 428 2.16 -7.82 -9.45
CA TYR A 428 3.09 -8.22 -8.41
C TYR A 428 3.07 -7.20 -7.28
N LEU A 429 2.86 -7.67 -6.07
CA LEU A 429 2.82 -6.85 -4.86
C LEU A 429 4.13 -6.99 -4.10
N THR A 430 4.84 -5.88 -3.90
CA THR A 430 5.99 -5.80 -3.00
C THR A 430 5.67 -4.87 -1.84
N GLU A 431 6.11 -5.25 -0.65
CA GLU A 431 6.13 -4.33 0.47
C GLU A 431 7.31 -3.35 0.24
N GLU A 432 7.02 -2.08 0.04
CA GLU A 432 8.07 -1.07 0.16
C GLU A 432 8.39 -0.96 1.65
N GLU A 433 9.62 -1.30 2.03
CA GLU A 433 10.15 -0.88 3.32
C GLU A 433 9.94 0.64 3.41
N LYS A 434 9.09 1.08 4.34
CA LYS A 434 9.01 2.50 4.66
C LYS A 434 10.41 2.94 5.00
N ALA A 435 10.96 3.82 4.22
CA ALA A 435 12.02 4.67 4.73
C ALA A 435 11.46 5.30 6.02
N CYS A 436 11.95 4.83 7.16
CA CYS A 436 11.49 5.34 8.45
C CYS A 436 11.79 6.84 8.47
N GLU A 437 10.78 7.67 8.60
CA GLU A 437 10.91 9.13 8.65
C GLU A 437 10.80 9.59 10.10
N LYS A 438 11.82 10.31 10.56
CA LYS A 438 11.84 11.01 11.84
C LYS A 438 11.67 12.51 11.58
N ILE A 439 10.65 13.09 12.20
CA ILE A 439 10.41 14.52 12.12
C ILE A 439 11.14 15.18 13.29
N ILE A 440 12.04 16.12 12.99
CA ILE A 440 12.74 16.97 13.96
C ILE A 440 12.08 18.32 13.91
N THR A 441 11.52 18.75 15.03
CA THR A 441 10.84 20.05 15.17
C THR A 441 11.40 20.79 16.37
N GLY A 442 11.29 22.10 16.36
CA GLY A 442 11.63 22.95 17.49
C GLY A 442 11.35 24.42 17.20
N VAL A 443 11.67 25.25 18.17
CA VAL A 443 11.60 26.70 18.04
C VAL A 443 12.96 27.29 18.35
N VAL A 444 13.38 28.23 17.53
CA VAL A 444 14.61 29.00 17.78
C VAL A 444 14.23 30.32 18.43
N THR A 445 14.84 30.60 19.59
CA THR A 445 14.61 31.82 20.36
C THR A 445 15.91 32.54 20.66
N ASP A 446 15.83 33.84 20.84
CA ASP A 446 16.89 34.64 21.43
C ASP A 446 16.95 34.38 22.93
N LYS A 447 18.11 34.01 23.43
CA LYS A 447 18.31 33.52 24.80
C LYS A 447 18.01 34.60 25.86
N LYS A 448 18.27 35.84 25.57
CA LYS A 448 18.09 36.94 26.51
C LYS A 448 16.65 37.47 26.55
N SER A 449 16.05 37.67 25.40
CA SER A 449 14.70 38.19 25.30
C SER A 449 13.62 37.09 25.34
N GLY A 450 13.97 35.82 25.06
CA GLY A 450 13.02 34.73 24.91
C GLY A 450 12.14 34.83 23.65
N GLN A 451 12.38 35.80 22.78
CA GLN A 451 11.56 36.03 21.59
C GLN A 451 11.96 35.04 20.46
N PRO A 452 11.00 34.60 19.63
CA PRO A 452 11.29 33.78 18.46
C PRO A 452 12.25 34.51 17.51
N VAL A 453 13.15 33.74 16.87
CA VAL A 453 14.10 34.26 15.87
C VAL A 453 13.75 33.72 14.50
N GLU A 454 13.19 34.61 13.65
CA GLU A 454 12.93 34.33 12.24
C GLU A 454 14.23 34.30 11.42
N GLY A 455 14.24 33.53 10.31
CA GLY A 455 15.35 33.56 9.34
C GLY A 455 16.63 32.89 9.83
N VAL A 456 16.54 31.96 10.79
CA VAL A 456 17.66 31.12 11.24
C VAL A 456 17.77 29.90 10.33
N GLU A 457 18.93 29.63 9.77
CA GLU A 457 19.22 28.39 9.06
C GLU A 457 19.46 27.27 10.08
N VAL A 458 18.48 26.36 10.19
CA VAL A 458 18.61 25.13 10.99
C VAL A 458 19.05 24.01 10.07
N THR A 459 20.19 23.41 10.38
CA THR A 459 20.77 22.31 9.59
C THR A 459 20.78 21.04 10.41
N VAL A 460 20.26 19.96 9.82
CA VAL A 460 20.34 18.60 10.34
C VAL A 460 21.30 17.81 9.47
N THR A 461 22.39 17.32 10.06
CA THR A 461 23.40 16.52 9.36
C THR A 461 23.24 15.06 9.74
N VAL A 462 23.12 14.19 8.73
CA VAL A 462 22.96 12.74 8.84
C VAL A 462 24.04 12.08 7.98
N GLY A 463 25.10 11.58 8.61
CA GLY A 463 26.28 11.13 7.88
C GLY A 463 26.88 12.26 7.04
N GLU A 464 26.93 12.08 5.71
CA GLU A 464 27.40 13.13 4.78
C GLU A 464 26.28 14.02 4.23
N THR A 465 25.02 13.69 4.48
CA THR A 465 23.85 14.42 3.95
C THR A 465 23.43 15.52 4.91
N LYS A 466 23.14 16.71 4.37
CA LYS A 466 22.63 17.85 5.12
C LYS A 466 21.24 18.24 4.64
N PHE A 467 20.34 18.42 5.60
CA PHE A 467 19.00 18.96 5.42
C PHE A 467 18.96 20.32 6.11
N ALA A 468 18.41 21.34 5.47
CA ALA A 468 18.33 22.67 6.05
C ALA A 468 16.94 23.26 5.85
N GLU A 469 16.48 24.04 6.85
CA GLU A 469 15.25 24.81 6.81
C GLU A 469 15.49 26.18 7.47
N ILE A 470 14.81 27.20 6.98
CA ILE A 470 14.83 28.55 7.55
C ILE A 470 13.64 28.70 8.50
N THR A 471 13.91 29.18 9.73
CA THR A 471 12.84 29.39 10.72
C THR A 471 11.84 30.43 10.26
N LYS A 472 10.56 30.18 10.57
CA LYS A 472 9.42 31.07 10.31
C LYS A 472 9.41 32.24 11.29
N THR A 473 8.44 33.15 11.13
CA THR A 473 8.23 34.34 12.00
C THR A 473 8.02 33.99 13.48
N ASP A 474 7.49 32.80 13.75
CA ASP A 474 7.32 32.23 15.11
C ASP A 474 8.55 31.45 15.61
N GLY A 475 9.66 31.50 14.87
CA GLY A 475 10.89 30.78 15.18
C GLY A 475 10.82 29.27 14.92
N SER A 476 9.70 28.72 14.46
CA SER A 476 9.51 27.29 14.27
C SER A 476 10.28 26.73 13.07
N TYR A 477 10.71 25.47 13.20
CA TYR A 477 11.28 24.67 12.10
C TYR A 477 10.79 23.23 12.15
N THR A 478 10.79 22.55 10.99
CA THR A 478 10.38 21.14 10.86
C THR A 478 11.19 20.48 9.76
N ILE A 479 12.07 19.55 10.11
CA ILE A 479 12.94 18.83 9.17
C ILE A 479 12.64 17.34 9.27
N THR A 480 12.36 16.71 8.14
CA THR A 480 12.13 15.26 8.04
C THR A 480 13.41 14.57 7.59
N ILE A 481 13.83 13.54 8.33
CA ILE A 481 15.02 12.73 8.05
C ILE A 481 14.69 11.23 8.13
N SER A 482 15.59 10.36 7.64
CA SER A 482 15.50 8.91 7.84
C SER A 482 15.79 8.52 9.29
N CYS A 483 15.05 7.53 9.86
CA CYS A 483 15.18 7.12 11.26
C CYS A 483 16.49 6.40 11.61
N GLU A 484 17.20 5.85 10.65
CA GLU A 484 18.33 4.94 10.91
C GLU A 484 19.63 5.64 11.29
N SER A 485 19.63 6.97 11.46
CA SER A 485 20.87 7.75 11.55
C SER A 485 20.92 8.64 12.78
N THR A 486 22.09 8.74 13.39
CA THR A 486 22.36 9.77 14.39
C THR A 486 22.38 11.13 13.70
N ALA A 487 21.46 12.00 14.05
CA ALA A 487 21.31 13.33 13.51
C ALA A 487 22.03 14.36 14.39
N ILE A 488 22.82 15.23 13.78
CA ILE A 488 23.41 16.39 14.43
C ILE A 488 22.65 17.62 13.94
N VAL A 489 22.01 18.34 14.87
CA VAL A 489 21.24 19.54 14.59
C VAL A 489 22.04 20.76 15.01
N SER A 490 22.10 21.78 14.16
CA SER A 490 22.72 23.06 14.48
C SER A 490 21.93 24.20 13.85
N ALA A 491 21.96 25.37 14.48
CA ALA A 491 21.32 26.57 13.96
C ALA A 491 22.34 27.70 13.78
N LYS A 492 22.23 28.45 12.69
CA LYS A 492 23.11 29.57 12.36
C LYS A 492 22.31 30.75 11.83
N LYS A 493 22.64 31.94 12.33
CA LYS A 493 22.14 33.22 11.82
C LYS A 493 23.21 34.31 11.99
N GLU A 494 23.30 35.22 11.03
CA GLU A 494 24.19 36.37 11.17
C GLU A 494 23.80 37.20 12.38
N GLY A 495 24.80 37.58 13.18
CA GLY A 495 24.58 38.34 14.42
C GLY A 495 24.30 37.48 15.67
N TYR A 496 24.30 36.16 15.54
CA TYR A 496 24.08 35.19 16.63
C TYR A 496 25.16 34.12 16.70
N THR A 497 25.37 33.56 17.89
CA THR A 497 26.20 32.37 18.06
C THR A 497 25.54 31.13 17.44
N THR A 498 26.35 30.14 17.04
CA THR A 498 25.81 28.84 16.63
C THR A 498 25.13 28.14 17.80
N GLY A 499 23.90 27.66 17.58
CA GLY A 499 23.10 26.97 18.60
C GLY A 499 22.95 25.48 18.34
N ASN A 500 22.81 24.69 19.42
CA ASN A 500 22.44 23.27 19.39
C ASN A 500 21.08 23.10 20.10
N PRO A 501 20.29 22.12 19.72
CA PRO A 501 18.98 21.88 20.33
C PRO A 501 19.11 21.33 21.76
N ASP A 502 18.13 21.65 22.58
CA ASP A 502 17.85 20.96 23.84
C ASP A 502 17.16 19.59 23.58
N LYS A 503 16.76 18.89 24.66
CA LYS A 503 16.05 17.59 24.58
C LYS A 503 14.70 17.65 23.84
N ASP A 504 14.08 18.81 23.77
CA ASP A 504 12.78 19.05 23.15
C ASP A 504 12.90 19.65 21.72
N GLY A 505 14.15 19.81 21.23
CA GLY A 505 14.44 20.34 19.90
C GLY A 505 14.52 21.87 19.85
N ASN A 506 14.33 22.60 20.94
CA ASN A 506 14.40 24.05 20.96
C ASN A 506 15.86 24.53 20.99
N ILE A 507 16.14 25.61 20.30
CA ILE A 507 17.47 26.18 20.19
C ILE A 507 17.47 27.62 20.68
N ASN A 508 18.33 27.91 21.67
CA ASN A 508 18.52 29.27 22.17
C ASN A 508 19.80 29.83 21.57
N LEU A 509 19.69 30.96 20.88
CA LEU A 509 20.82 31.68 20.28
C LEU A 509 21.15 32.91 21.12
N ASP A 510 22.45 33.15 21.32
CA ASP A 510 22.94 34.35 21.97
C ASP A 510 23.28 35.40 20.88
N ALA A 511 22.66 36.58 20.95
CA ALA A 511 23.01 37.68 20.05
C ALA A 511 24.41 38.24 20.36
N TYR A 512 25.25 38.43 19.37
CA TYR A 512 26.62 38.95 19.58
C TYR A 512 26.64 40.37 20.19
N THR A 513 25.62 41.16 20.00
CA THR A 513 25.51 42.50 20.61
C THR A 513 25.40 42.44 22.14
N ASP A 514 25.00 41.32 22.70
CA ASP A 514 24.85 41.13 24.14
C ASP A 514 26.17 40.86 24.86
N PHE A 515 27.26 40.63 24.14
CA PHE A 515 28.59 40.33 24.70
C PHE A 515 29.50 41.56 24.82
N VAL A 516 29.11 42.67 24.22
CA VAL A 516 29.87 43.91 24.36
C VAL A 516 29.30 44.72 25.50
N ILE A 517 29.97 44.72 26.63
CA ILE A 517 29.60 45.46 27.83
C ILE A 517 30.49 46.67 28.04
N LYS A 518 29.93 47.74 28.60
CA LYS A 518 30.72 48.89 29.03
C LYS A 518 31.35 48.62 30.38
N GLY A 519 32.67 48.46 30.39
CA GLY A 519 33.44 48.30 31.61
C GLY A 519 33.61 49.64 32.35
N GLU A 520 34.26 49.58 33.52
CA GLU A 520 34.68 50.76 34.27
C GLU A 520 35.54 51.69 33.39
N ARG A 521 35.33 53.01 33.43
CA ARG A 521 35.97 54.05 32.62
C ARG A 521 35.54 54.07 31.15
N GLY A 522 34.41 53.43 30.76
CA GLY A 522 33.87 53.53 29.41
C GLY A 522 34.61 52.70 28.36
N MET A 523 35.46 51.75 28.79
CA MET A 523 36.04 50.77 27.88
C MET A 523 35.00 49.74 27.51
N GLU A 524 34.97 49.35 26.22
CA GLU A 524 34.15 48.20 25.78
C GLU A 524 34.91 46.93 26.11
N MET A 525 34.23 45.98 26.72
CA MET A 525 34.75 44.67 27.09
C MET A 525 33.85 43.57 26.48
N ILE A 526 34.43 42.43 26.24
CA ILE A 526 33.68 41.25 25.75
C ILE A 526 33.30 40.44 26.99
N ASP A 527 31.99 40.20 27.14
CA ASP A 527 31.48 39.29 28.18
C ASP A 527 31.56 37.84 27.65
N ILE A 528 32.59 37.13 28.02
CA ILE A 528 32.79 35.73 27.66
C ILE A 528 33.02 34.89 28.92
N ASN A 529 32.53 33.65 28.87
CA ASN A 529 32.92 32.67 29.87
C ASN A 529 34.35 32.20 29.63
N PRO A 530 35.07 31.82 30.68
CA PRO A 530 36.42 31.22 30.53
C PRO A 530 36.33 30.00 29.59
N ILE A 531 37.34 29.87 28.73
CA ILE A 531 37.49 28.76 27.81
C ILE A 531 38.12 27.59 28.58
N TYR A 532 37.29 26.62 28.97
CA TYR A 532 37.76 25.46 29.75
C TYR A 532 38.20 24.30 28.86
N PHE A 533 39.16 23.52 29.38
CA PHE A 533 39.70 22.32 28.75
C PHE A 533 39.42 21.09 29.64
N ASP A 534 39.23 19.95 29.02
CA ASP A 534 39.13 18.69 29.74
C ASP A 534 40.49 18.33 30.35
N PHE A 535 40.45 17.42 31.36
CA PHE A 535 41.66 16.96 32.04
C PHE A 535 42.63 16.33 31.00
N ASP A 536 43.87 16.77 31.05
CA ASP A 536 44.95 16.31 30.17
C ASP A 536 44.71 16.50 28.66
N GLN A 537 43.82 17.44 28.29
CA GLN A 537 43.47 17.76 26.91
C GLN A 537 43.75 19.22 26.58
N TYR A 538 43.95 19.46 25.24
CA TYR A 538 44.20 20.79 24.67
C TYR A 538 43.29 21.11 23.47
N TYR A 539 42.38 20.20 23.05
CA TYR A 539 41.42 20.48 21.99
C TYR A 539 40.34 21.45 22.44
N ILE A 540 39.79 22.21 21.49
CA ILE A 540 38.70 23.12 21.75
C ILE A 540 37.39 22.33 21.81
N THR A 541 36.74 22.32 22.98
CA THR A 541 35.44 21.68 23.15
C THR A 541 34.31 22.49 22.45
N PRO A 542 33.15 21.90 22.17
CA PRO A 542 32.03 22.63 21.56
C PRO A 542 31.56 23.84 22.40
N LEU A 543 31.69 23.77 23.74
CA LEU A 543 31.40 24.90 24.62
C LEU A 543 32.44 26.00 24.52
N ALA A 544 33.72 25.63 24.50
CA ALA A 544 34.82 26.54 24.29
C ALA A 544 34.73 27.26 22.93
N ALA A 545 34.35 26.51 21.88
CA ALA A 545 34.16 27.05 20.54
C ALA A 545 33.12 28.17 20.50
N LYS A 546 32.02 28.03 21.21
CA LYS A 546 30.96 29.09 21.32
C LYS A 546 31.49 30.39 21.92
N GLU A 547 32.30 30.28 22.95
CA GLU A 547 32.90 31.47 23.59
C GLU A 547 33.92 32.10 22.67
N LEU A 548 34.74 31.31 21.98
CA LEU A 548 35.72 31.81 20.99
C LEU A 548 35.05 32.46 19.78
N ASP A 549 33.88 31.99 19.34
CA ASP A 549 33.12 32.62 18.26
C ASP A 549 32.66 34.05 18.63
N LYS A 550 32.42 34.35 19.92
CA LYS A 550 32.17 35.70 20.40
C LYS A 550 33.42 36.61 20.21
N VAL A 551 34.60 36.09 20.56
CA VAL A 551 35.87 36.81 20.36
C VAL A 551 36.09 37.06 18.87
N VAL A 552 35.88 36.07 18.02
CA VAL A 552 36.03 36.20 16.56
C VAL A 552 35.08 37.30 16.05
N TYR A 553 33.82 37.27 16.42
CA TYR A 553 32.83 38.29 16.01
C TYR A 553 33.26 39.72 16.42
N VAL A 554 33.69 39.91 17.66
CA VAL A 554 34.14 41.24 18.13
C VAL A 554 35.38 41.67 17.36
N MET A 555 36.32 40.75 17.11
CA MET A 555 37.52 41.09 16.32
C MET A 555 37.19 41.43 14.85
N GLU A 556 36.17 40.79 14.27
CA GLU A 556 35.68 41.15 12.92
C GLU A 556 35.02 42.53 12.88
N LYS A 557 34.18 42.85 13.86
CA LYS A 557 33.50 44.14 13.94
C LYS A 557 34.44 45.32 14.32
N PHE A 558 35.50 45.05 15.08
CA PHE A 558 36.47 46.04 15.52
C PHE A 558 37.87 45.72 15.02
N PRO A 559 38.24 46.14 13.79
CA PRO A 559 39.48 45.78 13.13
C PRO A 559 40.78 46.14 13.91
N ASN A 560 40.70 47.09 14.82
CA ASN A 560 41.87 47.55 15.62
C ASN A 560 42.06 46.78 16.94
N VAL A 561 41.16 45.88 17.27
CA VAL A 561 41.28 45.05 18.48
C VAL A 561 42.42 44.04 18.30
N VAL A 562 43.34 44.02 19.25
CA VAL A 562 44.46 43.09 19.36
C VAL A 562 44.29 42.37 20.68
N ILE A 563 44.44 41.03 20.68
CA ILE A 563 44.29 40.20 21.84
C ILE A 563 45.58 39.50 22.24
N LYS A 564 45.66 39.03 23.50
CA LYS A 564 46.64 38.10 24.00
C LYS A 564 45.93 36.81 24.41
N ILE A 565 46.52 35.67 24.13
CA ILE A 565 45.99 34.37 24.51
C ILE A 565 46.90 33.81 25.62
N GLU A 566 46.33 33.63 26.79
CA GLU A 566 46.99 33.04 27.95
C GLU A 566 46.24 31.80 28.39
N SER A 567 46.95 30.67 28.55
CA SER A 567 46.36 29.41 28.97
C SER A 567 47.02 28.82 30.22
N HIS A 568 46.27 28.06 30.96
CA HIS A 568 46.64 27.56 32.29
C HIS A 568 46.25 26.08 32.47
N THR A 569 46.91 25.41 33.40
CA THR A 569 46.59 24.08 33.87
C THR A 569 46.14 24.12 35.35
N ASP A 570 45.56 23.02 35.81
CA ASP A 570 45.53 22.75 37.25
C ASP A 570 46.92 22.28 37.75
N SER A 571 47.06 22.08 39.05
CA SER A 571 48.33 21.72 39.67
C SER A 571 48.69 20.24 39.64
N ARG A 572 47.87 19.41 39.01
CA ARG A 572 48.13 17.96 38.93
C ARG A 572 49.15 17.68 37.81
N GLY A 573 50.26 17.07 38.14
CA GLY A 573 51.32 16.73 37.21
C GLY A 573 52.65 17.36 37.58
N LYS A 574 53.60 17.35 36.63
CA LYS A 574 54.91 18.03 36.79
C LYS A 574 54.83 19.42 36.16
N ASP A 575 55.51 20.38 36.79
CA ASP A 575 55.50 21.79 36.35
C ASP A 575 55.89 21.94 34.88
N ASP A 576 56.94 21.23 34.41
CA ASP A 576 57.38 21.27 32.99
C ASP A 576 56.29 20.70 32.04
N TYR A 577 55.61 19.64 32.46
CA TYR A 577 54.50 19.06 31.73
C TYR A 577 53.32 20.03 31.66
N ASN A 578 52.93 20.61 32.77
CA ASN A 578 51.87 21.58 32.89
C ASN A 578 52.15 22.84 32.08
N LEU A 579 53.41 23.27 32.01
CA LEU A 579 53.83 24.37 31.18
C LEU A 579 53.63 24.03 29.67
N SER A 580 54.08 22.85 29.25
CA SER A 580 53.89 22.39 27.85
C SER A 580 52.44 22.23 27.49
N LEU A 581 51.60 21.61 28.35
CA LEU A 581 50.18 21.44 28.12
C LEU A 581 49.43 22.75 28.00
N SER A 582 49.79 23.74 28.80
CA SER A 582 49.21 25.09 28.71
C SER A 582 49.60 25.81 27.41
N ASP A 583 50.85 25.63 26.92
CA ASP A 583 51.27 26.16 25.63
C ASP A 583 50.47 25.53 24.49
N ASP A 584 50.21 24.21 24.53
CA ASP A 584 49.41 23.53 23.52
C ASP A 584 47.93 23.99 23.55
N ARG A 585 47.36 24.27 24.71
CA ARG A 585 46.05 24.92 24.86
C ARG A 585 46.00 26.32 24.24
N ALA A 586 47.05 27.13 24.51
CA ALA A 586 47.14 28.48 23.93
C ALA A 586 47.25 28.41 22.41
N LYS A 587 48.04 27.47 21.86
CA LYS A 587 48.13 27.23 20.40
C LYS A 587 46.80 26.73 19.80
N SER A 588 46.08 25.88 20.49
CA SER A 588 44.75 25.42 20.03
C SER A 588 43.74 26.56 19.98
N THR A 589 43.72 27.40 20.98
CA THR A 589 42.89 28.63 21.02
C THR A 589 43.28 29.58 19.88
N TYR A 590 44.57 29.82 19.65
CA TYR A 590 45.08 30.60 18.55
C TYR A 590 44.67 30.02 17.19
N SER A 591 44.89 28.72 16.99
CA SER A 591 44.56 28.05 15.75
C SER A 591 43.07 28.11 15.42
N TYR A 592 42.20 28.01 16.45
CA TYR A 592 40.79 28.17 16.30
C TYR A 592 40.40 29.57 15.77
N ILE A 593 40.89 30.62 16.42
CA ILE A 593 40.58 32.02 16.06
C ILE A 593 41.12 32.34 14.65
N VAL A 594 42.32 31.92 14.32
CA VAL A 594 42.93 32.14 12.98
C VAL A 594 42.15 31.35 11.91
N SER A 595 41.70 30.13 12.20
CA SER A 595 40.90 29.31 11.27
C SER A 595 39.55 29.96 10.89
N LYS A 596 39.07 30.90 11.71
CA LYS A 596 37.87 31.70 11.47
C LYS A 596 38.11 32.96 10.66
N GLY A 597 39.35 33.20 10.19
CA GLY A 597 39.68 34.32 9.30
C GLY A 597 40.31 35.53 9.99
N ILE A 598 40.59 35.50 11.29
CA ILE A 598 41.27 36.57 12.00
C ILE A 598 42.76 36.62 11.62
N ASP A 599 43.27 37.83 11.24
CA ASP A 599 44.68 38.01 10.89
C ASP A 599 45.56 37.65 12.10
N PRO A 600 46.53 36.73 11.95
CA PRO A 600 47.51 36.37 12.98
C PRO A 600 48.20 37.55 13.65
N LYS A 601 48.45 38.63 12.91
CA LYS A 601 49.08 39.85 13.42
C LYS A 601 48.29 40.58 14.51
N ARG A 602 47.01 40.24 14.63
CA ARG A 602 46.09 40.79 15.64
C ARG A 602 46.09 39.99 16.94
N ILE A 603 46.96 38.97 17.04
CA ILE A 603 47.21 38.19 18.25
C ILE A 603 48.65 38.48 18.70
N GLU A 604 48.76 39.36 19.70
CA GLU A 604 50.04 39.91 20.17
C GLU A 604 50.93 38.84 20.83
N SER A 605 50.30 37.93 21.56
CA SER A 605 51.03 36.82 22.20
C SER A 605 50.17 35.60 22.42
N VAL A 606 50.80 34.43 22.36
CA VAL A 606 50.18 33.12 22.62
C VAL A 606 51.07 32.40 23.62
N LYS A 607 50.64 32.25 24.87
CA LYS A 607 51.50 31.78 25.95
C LYS A 607 50.79 30.92 26.98
N GLY A 608 51.39 29.77 27.30
CA GLY A 608 51.04 28.95 28.44
C GLY A 608 51.75 29.40 29.72
N TYR A 609 51.11 29.28 30.82
CA TYR A 609 51.65 29.62 32.15
C TYR A 609 51.66 28.42 33.10
N GLY A 610 51.32 27.23 32.64
CA GLY A 610 51.22 26.05 33.48
C GLY A 610 50.32 26.29 34.67
N GLU A 611 50.71 25.85 35.82
CA GLU A 611 50.01 26.00 37.10
C GLU A 611 50.42 27.26 37.91
N THR A 612 51.25 28.13 37.31
CA THR A 612 51.83 29.29 38.05
C THR A 612 50.78 30.38 38.39
N ARG A 613 49.58 30.32 37.79
CA ARG A 613 48.52 31.32 37.99
C ARG A 613 47.17 30.66 38.31
N LEU A 614 47.12 29.90 39.41
CA LEU A 614 45.89 29.26 39.88
C LEU A 614 44.88 30.32 40.33
N LEU A 615 43.57 30.06 40.07
CA LEU A 615 42.47 30.93 40.50
C LEU A 615 41.96 30.62 41.90
N ASN A 616 42.38 29.49 42.48
CA ASN A 616 41.93 29.00 43.78
C ASN A 616 43.08 28.38 44.58
N LYS A 617 42.76 27.80 45.74
CA LYS A 617 43.75 27.20 46.65
C LYS A 617 44.41 25.90 46.17
N CYS A 618 44.03 25.35 45.02
CA CYS A 618 44.38 24.02 44.56
C CYS A 618 45.80 23.93 44.01
N SER A 619 46.82 24.25 44.84
CA SER A 619 48.22 24.08 44.54
C SER A 619 48.69 22.65 44.86
N ASN A 620 49.91 22.30 44.45
CA ASN A 620 50.52 21.02 44.69
C ASN A 620 50.42 20.59 46.18
N GLY A 621 49.87 19.40 46.42
CA GLY A 621 49.69 18.84 47.76
C GLY A 621 48.38 19.27 48.50
N ILE A 622 47.54 20.06 47.87
CA ILE A 622 46.22 20.42 48.38
C ILE A 622 45.13 19.55 47.74
N ASP A 623 44.33 18.87 48.52
CA ASP A 623 43.17 18.12 48.03
C ASP A 623 42.06 19.07 47.55
N CYS A 624 41.68 18.93 46.29
CA CYS A 624 40.62 19.70 45.67
C CYS A 624 39.68 18.78 44.86
N THR A 625 38.44 19.20 44.71
CA THR A 625 37.47 18.53 43.87
C THR A 625 37.79 18.72 42.38
N GLU A 626 37.22 17.87 41.54
CA GLU A 626 37.40 17.99 40.06
C GLU A 626 36.89 19.36 39.56
N ASP A 627 35.77 19.86 40.10
CA ASP A 627 35.26 21.19 39.75
C ASP A 627 36.24 22.32 40.13
N GLU A 628 36.89 22.23 41.27
CA GLU A 628 37.88 23.20 41.69
C GLU A 628 39.13 23.13 40.81
N HIS A 629 39.55 21.96 40.35
CA HIS A 629 40.62 21.78 39.40
C HIS A 629 40.24 22.31 38.00
N GLN A 630 38.95 22.08 37.58
CA GLN A 630 38.42 22.55 36.29
C GLN A 630 38.58 24.07 36.13
N LEU A 631 38.35 24.85 37.18
CA LEU A 631 38.49 26.33 37.13
C LEU A 631 39.88 26.79 36.71
N ASN A 632 40.90 25.97 36.95
CA ASN A 632 42.28 26.30 36.58
C ASN A 632 42.66 25.88 35.16
N ARG A 633 41.96 24.94 34.54
CA ARG A 633 42.19 24.47 33.19
C ARG A 633 41.52 25.38 32.15
N ARG A 634 42.05 26.55 31.94
CA ARG A 634 41.40 27.60 31.12
C ARG A 634 42.36 28.28 30.14
N SER A 635 41.76 28.98 29.20
CA SER A 635 42.39 29.96 28.31
C SER A 635 41.70 31.29 28.42
#